data_e2978dc77261e4c50602ccc01f367e50
#
_entry.id   e2978dc77261e4c50602ccc01f367e50
#
_cell.length_a   1.000
_cell.length_b   1.000
_cell.length_c   1.000
_cell.angle_alpha   90.00
_cell.angle_beta   90.00
_cell.angle_gamma   90.00
#
_symmetry.space_group_name_H-M   'P 1'
#
loop_
_entity.id
_entity.type
_entity.pdbx_description
1 polymer ?
#
loop_
_entity_poly.entity_id
_entity_poly.type
_entity_poly.pdbx_seq_one_letter_code
_entity_poly.pdbx_strand_id
1 'polypeptide(L)'
;MKTKLIITTFIASWLSIGSMQAQVSKNPNKFLGNITTRGGVDAGNGVPSYYTLWNQITCENESKWASVEGTKGSYNWSGADRAFNYAKNHNFTYKFHALVWGSQYPSWLENLSPKDRLSAMTKWFDKAKEKYNTLPMIDVVNEAVGNHQPGNPMMKETLGGGGKTGFDWLIKAFDMAGERWPDAILIYNDYNSLRYDVDNYITLVRTLRDAGAPIDAYGNQSHDVNDISTTELSNVLKKQQDALMMPMFITELDIDKADDAQQKAQYQKVLPLMWEASYCAGVTLWGYVHGATWVDNSGLYKNGAERSAMTWIKEYMETDAAKTAVGPFPGTKKEASIYIRPLALRVAKDDVLPIQVNARLATKTIKKVDFYLNDELIKTMTEAPYRLEVTSDKTGWNDTKAVVTATDDTTYERYGRFQVVNTTTKRSPYNEKPFEIPGTINITEYDKGVSNITYMNASRNKATATKDGQWMDYTVDIKEDGLYSFDATIAATTEGGLFHVAEYGLDKLTFLTDYIDVPKTGGSTNWKTMHGQMVAELKAGRHILTVLVDKGGFYFDKLTLTRFEESQAITSCNITNINPLSPHVGDSMKLTVTIKPGVDIIKEVKLYVNNFLADTMTKAPYVFNYVPTVTGAHIFTVIATDNEGKQKVSSIRKITVKESTGIQTVSVNPDATNNVYNLYGVKVGTMDGWQSMPRGIYIVNGRKVTK
;
A
#
# COMPACT_ATOMS: atom_id res chain seq x y z
N MET A 1 46.15 61.28 -35.14
CA MET A 1 46.27 60.21 -34.13
C MET A 1 45.38 60.55 -32.94
N LYS A 2 44.26 59.87 -32.74
CA LYS A 2 43.35 60.07 -31.57
C LYS A 2 43.48 58.85 -30.70
N THR A 3 44.08 58.92 -29.54
CA THR A 3 44.23 57.90 -28.53
C THR A 3 42.93 57.77 -27.79
N LYS A 4 42.27 56.60 -27.88
CA LYS A 4 41.09 56.27 -27.05
C LYS A 4 41.57 55.66 -25.76
N LEU A 5 41.25 56.35 -24.64
CA LEU A 5 41.39 55.86 -23.28
C LEU A 5 40.27 54.92 -22.96
N ILE A 6 40.56 53.64 -22.67
CA ILE A 6 39.61 52.65 -22.20
C ILE A 6 39.65 52.69 -20.67
N ILE A 7 38.58 53.19 -20.06
CA ILE A 7 38.38 53.13 -18.61
C ILE A 7 37.69 51.77 -18.34
N THR A 8 38.42 50.85 -17.73
CA THR A 8 37.89 49.57 -17.21
C THR A 8 37.34 49.82 -15.81
N THR A 9 36.02 49.88 -15.71
CA THR A 9 35.34 49.99 -14.42
C THR A 9 35.32 48.61 -13.78
N PHE A 10 36.07 48.36 -12.72
CA PHE A 10 35.98 47.21 -11.86
C PHE A 10 34.70 47.36 -11.00
N ILE A 11 33.68 46.59 -11.29
CA ILE A 11 32.54 46.41 -10.38
C ILE A 11 32.98 45.36 -9.36
N ALA A 12 33.37 45.81 -8.18
CA ALA A 12 33.53 44.95 -7.02
C ALA A 12 32.15 44.54 -6.54
N SER A 13 31.72 43.32 -6.94
CA SER A 13 30.57 42.67 -6.32
C SER A 13 30.94 42.30 -4.89
N TRP A 14 30.38 43.03 -3.94
CA TRP A 14 30.38 42.64 -2.54
C TRP A 14 29.50 41.41 -2.42
N LEU A 15 30.10 40.24 -2.48
CA LEU A 15 29.50 39.04 -1.92
C LEU A 15 29.39 39.26 -0.41
N SER A 16 28.21 39.55 0.07
CA SER A 16 27.89 39.43 1.49
C SER A 16 28.07 37.94 1.87
N ILE A 17 29.28 37.63 2.36
CA ILE A 17 29.50 36.39 3.11
C ILE A 17 28.73 36.61 4.41
N GLY A 18 27.43 36.32 4.39
CA GLY A 18 26.70 36.05 5.61
C GLY A 18 27.49 34.96 6.32
N SER A 19 27.94 35.19 7.52
CA SER A 19 28.52 34.18 8.38
C SER A 19 27.50 33.03 8.47
N MET A 20 27.71 31.96 7.70
CA MET A 20 27.01 30.72 7.91
C MET A 20 27.39 30.30 9.32
N GLN A 21 26.45 30.44 10.25
CA GLN A 21 26.61 29.97 11.60
C GLN A 21 26.75 28.46 11.48
N ALA A 22 27.92 27.93 11.83
CA ALA A 22 28.28 26.54 11.54
C ALA A 22 27.39 25.59 12.34
N GLN A 23 26.63 24.76 11.65
CA GLN A 23 25.92 23.62 12.21
C GLN A 23 26.89 22.64 12.88
N VAL A 24 26.41 21.78 13.77
CA VAL A 24 27.24 20.81 14.50
C VAL A 24 27.98 19.89 13.52
N SER A 25 27.30 19.36 12.51
CA SER A 25 27.96 18.61 11.43
C SER A 25 28.37 19.55 10.29
N LYS A 26 29.64 19.47 9.89
CA LYS A 26 30.21 20.15 8.71
C LYS A 26 30.44 19.21 7.53
N ASN A 27 30.00 17.96 7.63
CA ASN A 27 30.15 16.99 6.56
C ASN A 27 29.17 17.33 5.43
N PRO A 28 29.62 17.55 4.17
CA PRO A 28 28.76 17.91 3.07
C PRO A 28 27.96 16.69 2.50
N ASN A 29 28.36 15.47 2.87
CA ASN A 29 27.82 14.23 2.31
C ASN A 29 26.90 13.47 3.26
N LYS A 30 26.81 13.91 4.53
CA LYS A 30 25.97 13.31 5.56
C LYS A 30 25.25 14.38 6.36
N PHE A 31 24.09 14.06 6.86
CA PHE A 31 23.36 14.95 7.75
C PHE A 31 23.41 14.45 9.20
N LEU A 32 23.41 15.39 10.14
CA LEU A 32 23.08 15.19 11.54
C LEU A 32 21.77 15.93 11.83
N GLY A 33 20.69 15.22 12.00
CA GLY A 33 19.35 15.75 12.12
C GLY A 33 18.70 15.52 13.47
N ASN A 34 17.51 16.08 13.60
CA ASN A 34 16.65 15.86 14.76
C ASN A 34 15.17 15.96 14.37
N ILE A 35 14.28 15.73 15.35
CA ILE A 35 12.85 15.90 15.21
C ILE A 35 12.39 17.28 15.66
N THR A 36 11.14 17.62 15.33
CA THR A 36 10.39 18.72 15.94
C THR A 36 10.26 18.51 17.45
N THR A 37 10.11 19.59 18.20
CA THR A 37 9.93 19.54 19.66
C THR A 37 8.51 19.98 20.01
N ARG A 38 7.65 19.06 20.43
CA ARG A 38 6.23 19.32 20.78
C ARG A 38 5.50 20.18 19.73
N GLY A 39 5.70 19.86 18.45
CA GLY A 39 5.09 20.58 17.33
C GLY A 39 5.77 21.90 16.94
N GLY A 40 6.78 22.35 17.69
CA GLY A 40 7.66 23.47 17.35
C GLY A 40 8.97 23.02 16.71
N VAL A 41 9.71 23.94 16.11
CA VAL A 41 11.04 23.66 15.57
C VAL A 41 12.11 24.17 16.52
N ASP A 42 12.10 25.46 16.83
CA ASP A 42 12.98 26.03 17.85
C ASP A 42 12.45 25.74 19.26
N ALA A 43 13.26 25.15 20.10
CA ALA A 43 12.85 24.73 21.44
C ALA A 43 12.72 25.90 22.43
N GLY A 44 13.43 27.01 22.21
CA GLY A 44 13.46 28.15 23.15
C GLY A 44 14.16 27.85 24.48
N ASN A 45 13.86 28.63 25.52
CA ASN A 45 14.32 28.37 26.90
C ASN A 45 15.84 28.14 27.06
N GLY A 46 16.67 28.92 26.33
CA GLY A 46 18.11 28.79 26.39
C GLY A 46 18.74 27.74 25.48
N VAL A 47 17.93 26.91 24.81
CA VAL A 47 18.42 26.00 23.80
C VAL A 47 18.68 26.77 22.50
N PRO A 48 19.85 26.58 21.83
CA PRO A 48 20.15 27.26 20.58
C PRO A 48 19.12 26.97 19.50
N SER A 49 18.95 27.87 18.55
CA SER A 49 18.03 27.69 17.41
C SER A 49 18.39 26.42 16.63
N TYR A 50 17.38 25.72 16.19
CA TYR A 50 17.48 24.41 15.52
C TYR A 50 18.49 24.40 14.36
N TYR A 51 18.46 25.42 13.49
CA TYR A 51 19.35 25.54 12.32
C TYR A 51 20.83 25.72 12.66
N THR A 52 21.16 26.09 13.92
CA THR A 52 22.54 26.18 14.39
C THR A 52 23.09 24.85 14.90
N LEU A 53 22.21 23.88 15.14
CA LEU A 53 22.56 22.58 15.67
C LEU A 53 22.47 21.48 14.57
N TRP A 54 21.39 21.47 13.82
CA TRP A 54 21.00 20.36 12.94
C TRP A 54 20.89 20.82 11.50
N ASN A 55 21.11 19.89 10.54
CA ASN A 55 20.99 20.11 9.11
C ASN A 55 20.01 19.14 8.43
N GLN A 56 19.17 18.46 9.22
CA GLN A 56 18.05 17.67 8.75
C GLN A 56 16.94 17.73 9.79
N ILE A 57 15.67 17.77 9.36
CA ILE A 57 14.50 17.75 10.23
C ILE A 57 13.49 16.68 9.82
N THR A 58 12.93 16.01 10.82
CA THR A 58 11.79 15.09 10.70
C THR A 58 10.67 15.58 11.63
N CYS A 59 9.41 15.52 11.19
CA CYS A 59 8.30 15.72 12.11
C CYS A 59 8.22 14.56 13.10
N GLU A 60 8.14 14.82 14.39
CA GLU A 60 7.86 13.75 15.37
C GLU A 60 6.48 13.16 15.16
N ASN A 61 5.45 14.00 15.04
CA ASN A 61 4.06 13.56 14.89
C ASN A 61 3.29 14.29 13.78
N GLU A 62 3.69 15.50 13.39
CA GLU A 62 2.88 16.48 12.67
C GLU A 62 2.58 16.07 11.21
N SER A 63 3.39 15.18 10.62
CA SER A 63 3.20 14.66 9.26
C SER A 63 2.53 13.28 9.22
N LYS A 64 2.24 12.66 10.38
CA LYS A 64 1.56 11.36 10.46
C LYS A 64 0.11 11.50 10.01
N TRP A 65 -0.43 10.45 9.38
CA TRP A 65 -1.76 10.52 8.76
C TRP A 65 -2.86 10.95 9.72
N ALA A 66 -2.91 10.40 10.95
CA ALA A 66 -3.91 10.82 11.94
C ALA A 66 -3.80 12.29 12.35
N SER A 67 -2.58 12.84 12.38
CA SER A 67 -2.35 14.25 12.72
C SER A 67 -2.81 15.19 11.61
N VAL A 68 -2.72 14.74 10.36
CA VAL A 68 -3.11 15.53 9.18
C VAL A 68 -4.58 15.36 8.85
N GLU A 69 -5.12 14.14 8.88
CA GLU A 69 -6.51 13.84 8.47
C GLU A 69 -7.28 13.14 9.62
N GLY A 70 -7.28 13.72 10.80
CA GLY A 70 -8.04 13.20 11.95
C GLY A 70 -9.55 13.07 11.66
N THR A 71 -10.09 13.97 10.83
CA THR A 71 -11.46 13.92 10.29
C THR A 71 -11.39 13.62 8.80
N LYS A 72 -12.13 12.61 8.34
CA LYS A 72 -12.16 12.17 6.95
C LYS A 72 -12.40 13.31 5.97
N GLY A 73 -11.47 13.54 5.05
CA GLY A 73 -11.52 14.58 4.02
C GLY A 73 -11.12 15.98 4.49
N SER A 74 -10.73 16.16 5.76
CA SER A 74 -10.24 17.42 6.31
C SER A 74 -8.75 17.32 6.62
N TYR A 75 -7.93 18.03 5.84
CA TYR A 75 -6.47 17.96 5.91
C TYR A 75 -5.88 19.18 6.60
N ASN A 76 -5.18 18.98 7.72
CA ASN A 76 -4.44 20.02 8.45
C ASN A 76 -2.93 19.80 8.32
N TRP A 77 -2.31 20.48 7.40
CA TRP A 77 -0.87 20.40 7.15
C TRP A 77 -0.02 21.38 7.98
N SER A 78 -0.64 22.23 8.82
CA SER A 78 0.04 23.34 9.48
C SER A 78 1.27 22.94 10.29
N GLY A 79 1.25 21.77 10.94
CA GLY A 79 2.37 21.24 11.69
C GLY A 79 3.53 20.81 10.78
N ALA A 80 3.23 19.98 9.79
CA ALA A 80 4.22 19.52 8.81
C ALA A 80 4.78 20.69 7.98
N ASP A 81 3.94 21.67 7.62
CA ASP A 81 4.38 22.89 6.93
C ASP A 81 5.44 23.69 7.72
N ARG A 82 5.31 23.78 9.04
CA ARG A 82 6.30 24.49 9.86
C ARG A 82 7.70 23.87 9.70
N ALA A 83 7.79 22.55 9.84
CA ALA A 83 9.06 21.84 9.70
C ALA A 83 9.61 21.89 8.26
N PHE A 84 8.74 21.64 7.26
CA PHE A 84 9.12 21.69 5.84
C PHE A 84 9.62 23.06 5.41
N ASN A 85 8.89 24.13 5.76
CA ASN A 85 9.28 25.50 5.44
C ASN A 85 10.52 25.94 6.20
N TYR A 86 10.70 25.47 7.44
CA TYR A 86 11.90 25.76 8.22
C TYR A 86 13.13 25.15 7.54
N ALA A 87 13.06 23.88 7.13
CA ALA A 87 14.13 23.24 6.37
C ALA A 87 14.46 24.02 5.09
N LYS A 88 13.44 24.38 4.31
CA LYS A 88 13.59 25.16 3.08
C LYS A 88 14.24 26.52 3.32
N ASN A 89 13.81 27.25 4.34
CA ASN A 89 14.31 28.59 4.65
C ASN A 89 15.77 28.59 5.15
N HIS A 90 16.22 27.48 5.73
CA HIS A 90 17.60 27.33 6.24
C HIS A 90 18.47 26.44 5.34
N ASN A 91 17.94 26.02 4.16
CA ASN A 91 18.64 25.21 3.15
C ASN A 91 19.23 23.90 3.68
N PHE A 92 18.42 23.15 4.43
CA PHE A 92 18.75 21.78 4.85
C PHE A 92 17.63 20.80 4.51
N THR A 93 17.87 19.51 4.75
CA THR A 93 16.99 18.46 4.23
C THR A 93 15.83 18.14 5.17
N TYR A 94 14.69 17.75 4.60
CA TYR A 94 13.48 17.34 5.30
C TYR A 94 13.18 15.87 5.02
N LYS A 95 12.80 15.12 6.05
CA LYS A 95 12.29 13.74 5.91
C LYS A 95 10.81 13.70 6.28
N PHE A 96 9.97 13.25 5.35
CA PHE A 96 8.54 13.00 5.61
C PHE A 96 8.36 11.70 6.37
N HIS A 97 7.70 11.73 7.53
CA HIS A 97 7.50 10.59 8.41
C HIS A 97 6.04 10.52 8.87
N ALA A 98 5.27 9.50 8.46
CA ALA A 98 5.46 8.47 7.49
C ALA A 98 4.19 8.30 6.66
N LEU A 99 4.27 7.69 5.46
CA LEU A 99 3.08 7.51 4.61
C LEU A 99 2.19 6.36 5.11
N VAL A 100 2.77 5.21 5.44
CA VAL A 100 2.06 4.02 5.93
C VAL A 100 2.62 3.59 7.28
N TRP A 101 1.76 3.52 8.28
CA TRP A 101 2.10 3.04 9.60
C TRP A 101 0.90 2.38 10.28
N GLY A 102 1.11 1.25 10.93
CA GLY A 102 0.11 0.51 11.70
C GLY A 102 -0.23 1.14 13.06
N SER A 103 0.22 2.37 13.31
CA SER A 103 -0.11 3.21 14.45
C SER A 103 -0.39 4.64 13.98
N GLN A 104 -1.00 5.47 14.82
CA GLN A 104 -1.32 6.87 14.53
C GLN A 104 -1.92 7.12 13.12
N TYR A 105 -2.72 6.17 12.63
CA TYR A 105 -3.61 6.32 11.48
C TYR A 105 -4.96 6.87 11.92
N PRO A 106 -5.76 7.50 11.03
CA PRO A 106 -7.09 7.99 11.38
C PRO A 106 -8.03 6.87 11.81
N SER A 107 -8.64 6.95 12.99
CA SER A 107 -9.52 5.92 13.54
C SER A 107 -10.76 5.61 12.68
N TRP A 108 -11.21 6.56 11.87
CA TRP A 108 -12.32 6.35 10.95
C TRP A 108 -12.03 5.30 9.87
N LEU A 109 -10.75 4.93 9.61
CA LEU A 109 -10.38 3.85 8.69
C LEU A 109 -10.89 2.49 9.15
N GLU A 110 -10.97 2.24 10.45
CA GLU A 110 -11.42 0.97 11.03
C GLU A 110 -12.85 0.61 10.63
N ASN A 111 -13.68 1.62 10.35
CA ASN A 111 -15.07 1.47 9.95
C ASN A 111 -15.27 1.31 8.44
N LEU A 112 -14.19 1.26 7.66
CA LEU A 112 -14.25 1.14 6.20
C LEU A 112 -14.02 -0.30 5.75
N SER A 113 -14.60 -0.66 4.60
CA SER A 113 -14.24 -1.89 3.89
C SER A 113 -12.78 -1.83 3.38
N PRO A 114 -12.12 -2.96 3.11
CA PRO A 114 -10.77 -2.96 2.51
C PRO A 114 -10.66 -2.11 1.23
N LYS A 115 -11.66 -2.18 0.37
CA LYS A 115 -11.78 -1.34 -0.85
C LYS A 115 -11.81 0.15 -0.52
N ASP A 116 -12.67 0.57 0.42
CA ASP A 116 -12.80 1.97 0.80
C ASP A 116 -11.55 2.48 1.52
N ARG A 117 -10.88 1.63 2.28
CA ARG A 117 -9.58 1.92 2.92
C ARG A 117 -8.48 2.14 1.88
N LEU A 118 -8.40 1.28 0.84
CA LEU A 118 -7.44 1.45 -0.25
C LEU A 118 -7.68 2.77 -0.99
N SER A 119 -8.94 3.10 -1.27
CA SER A 119 -9.30 4.39 -1.88
C SER A 119 -8.90 5.58 -0.99
N ALA A 120 -9.13 5.48 0.33
CA ALA A 120 -8.72 6.52 1.27
C ALA A 120 -7.20 6.67 1.34
N MET A 121 -6.46 5.55 1.38
CA MET A 121 -4.99 5.56 1.39
C MET A 121 -4.41 6.12 0.08
N THR A 122 -4.97 5.74 -1.07
CA THR A 122 -4.57 6.32 -2.36
C THR A 122 -4.76 7.83 -2.36
N LYS A 123 -5.91 8.31 -1.86
CA LYS A 123 -6.19 9.74 -1.72
C LYS A 123 -5.25 10.43 -0.72
N TRP A 124 -4.85 9.78 0.36
CA TRP A 124 -3.85 10.27 1.30
C TRP A 124 -2.51 10.52 0.59
N PHE A 125 -2.01 9.55 -0.18
CA PHE A 125 -0.79 9.70 -0.98
C PHE A 125 -0.92 10.85 -2.00
N ASP A 126 -2.08 10.95 -2.68
CA ASP A 126 -2.33 12.02 -3.65
C ASP A 126 -2.35 13.41 -2.99
N LYS A 127 -2.97 13.53 -1.81
CA LYS A 127 -3.01 14.78 -1.05
C LYS A 127 -1.65 15.17 -0.48
N ALA A 128 -0.85 14.20 -0.05
CA ALA A 128 0.53 14.45 0.35
C ALA A 128 1.38 14.90 -0.85
N LYS A 129 1.20 14.27 -2.03
CA LYS A 129 1.88 14.67 -3.27
C LYS A 129 1.44 16.05 -3.76
N GLU A 130 0.14 16.35 -3.70
CA GLU A 130 -0.40 17.68 -4.05
C GLU A 130 0.22 18.76 -3.15
N LYS A 131 0.35 18.48 -1.85
CA LYS A 131 0.89 19.39 -0.86
C LYS A 131 2.41 19.55 -0.96
N TYR A 132 3.13 18.44 -1.09
CA TYR A 132 4.59 18.38 -1.16
C TYR A 132 5.01 17.72 -2.47
N ASN A 133 4.98 18.49 -3.55
CA ASN A 133 5.30 17.99 -4.90
C ASN A 133 6.71 17.39 -4.98
N THR A 134 7.66 17.93 -4.23
CA THR A 134 9.02 17.40 -4.11
C THR A 134 9.36 17.17 -2.65
N LEU A 135 9.80 15.94 -2.33
CA LEU A 135 10.31 15.57 -1.01
C LEU A 135 11.70 14.97 -1.19
N PRO A 136 12.69 15.35 -0.38
CA PRO A 136 14.03 14.75 -0.48
C PRO A 136 14.05 13.30 0.02
N MET A 137 13.36 13.01 1.12
CA MET A 137 13.35 11.71 1.80
C MET A 137 11.96 11.39 2.35
N ILE A 138 11.56 10.13 2.30
CA ILE A 138 10.26 9.66 2.78
C ILE A 138 10.43 8.31 3.49
N ASP A 139 9.99 8.22 4.74
CA ASP A 139 9.70 6.95 5.37
C ASP A 139 8.36 6.46 4.78
N VAL A 140 8.44 5.56 3.77
CA VAL A 140 7.26 5.08 3.04
C VAL A 140 6.42 4.19 3.93
N VAL A 141 7.09 3.26 4.61
CA VAL A 141 6.46 2.35 5.57
C VAL A 141 7.27 2.37 6.87
N ASN A 142 6.53 2.48 7.97
CA ASN A 142 7.08 2.46 9.32
C ASN A 142 6.59 1.24 10.08
N GLU A 143 7.51 0.46 10.71
CA GLU A 143 7.27 -0.57 11.71
C GLU A 143 6.36 -1.74 11.25
N ALA A 144 6.67 -2.31 10.10
CA ALA A 144 5.91 -3.42 9.53
C ALA A 144 6.45 -4.82 9.87
N VAL A 145 7.56 -4.93 10.58
CA VAL A 145 8.09 -6.24 11.00
C VAL A 145 7.11 -6.92 11.96
N GLY A 146 6.64 -8.11 11.59
CA GLY A 146 5.82 -8.95 12.45
C GLY A 146 4.60 -8.22 13.03
N ASN A 147 4.49 -8.25 14.35
CA ASN A 147 3.42 -7.62 15.12
C ASN A 147 3.87 -6.31 15.78
N HIS A 148 4.85 -5.60 15.22
CA HIS A 148 5.36 -4.36 15.81
C HIS A 148 4.26 -3.34 16.04
N GLN A 149 3.27 -3.26 15.14
CA GLN A 149 2.14 -2.37 15.34
C GLN A 149 0.79 -3.09 15.24
N PRO A 150 -0.18 -2.75 16.12
CA PRO A 150 -1.49 -3.40 16.15
C PRO A 150 -2.32 -3.19 14.87
N GLY A 151 -2.10 -2.10 14.14
CA GLY A 151 -2.78 -1.81 12.88
C GLY A 151 -2.17 -2.47 11.65
N ASN A 152 -1.02 -3.15 11.76
CA ASN A 152 -0.37 -3.79 10.62
C ASN A 152 -1.27 -4.80 9.88
N PRO A 153 -2.08 -5.64 10.53
CA PRO A 153 -3.01 -6.52 9.83
C PRO A 153 -4.01 -5.75 8.94
N MET A 154 -4.53 -4.62 9.43
CA MET A 154 -5.44 -3.76 8.67
C MET A 154 -4.72 -3.08 7.49
N MET A 155 -3.49 -2.59 7.68
CA MET A 155 -2.70 -1.99 6.59
C MET A 155 -2.36 -3.03 5.52
N LYS A 156 -1.98 -4.24 5.95
CA LYS A 156 -1.72 -5.37 5.06
C LYS A 156 -2.97 -5.73 4.24
N GLU A 157 -4.13 -5.87 4.89
CA GLU A 157 -5.40 -6.12 4.21
C GLU A 157 -5.73 -4.98 3.24
N THR A 158 -5.52 -3.72 3.63
CA THR A 158 -5.78 -2.55 2.79
C THR A 158 -4.97 -2.55 1.50
N LEU A 159 -3.72 -2.95 1.54
CA LEU A 159 -2.75 -2.86 0.44
C LEU A 159 -2.60 -4.18 -0.36
N GLY A 160 -3.49 -5.15 -0.21
CA GLY A 160 -3.52 -6.35 -1.05
C GLY A 160 -2.92 -7.60 -0.43
N GLY A 161 -2.83 -7.64 0.88
CA GLY A 161 -2.41 -8.84 1.58
C GLY A 161 -0.92 -9.15 1.45
N GLY A 162 -0.55 -10.37 1.83
CA GLY A 162 0.82 -10.85 1.71
C GLY A 162 1.22 -11.23 0.29
N GLY A 163 0.26 -11.59 -0.54
CA GLY A 163 0.47 -12.01 -1.91
C GLY A 163 1.48 -13.15 -2.07
N LYS A 164 2.28 -13.09 -3.13
CA LYS A 164 3.28 -14.14 -3.45
C LYS A 164 4.53 -14.08 -2.57
N THR A 165 4.91 -12.91 -2.09
CA THR A 165 6.17 -12.72 -1.33
C THR A 165 5.97 -12.78 0.18
N GLY A 166 4.74 -12.64 0.67
CA GLY A 166 4.40 -12.37 2.06
C GLY A 166 4.38 -10.88 2.41
N PHE A 167 5.00 -10.04 1.55
CA PHE A 167 5.17 -8.59 1.72
C PHE A 167 4.65 -7.77 0.54
N ASP A 168 3.76 -8.33 -0.29
CA ASP A 168 3.25 -7.64 -1.49
C ASP A 168 2.57 -6.31 -1.16
N TRP A 169 1.93 -6.21 0.01
CA TRP A 169 1.36 -4.97 0.51
C TRP A 169 2.39 -3.85 0.71
N LEU A 170 3.62 -4.20 1.10
CA LEU A 170 4.72 -3.24 1.22
C LEU A 170 5.26 -2.86 -0.16
N ILE A 171 5.42 -3.84 -1.06
CA ILE A 171 5.80 -3.59 -2.46
C ILE A 171 4.81 -2.59 -3.08
N LYS A 172 3.50 -2.80 -2.86
CA LYS A 172 2.45 -1.88 -3.32
C LYS A 172 2.60 -0.47 -2.74
N ALA A 173 2.89 -0.35 -1.44
CA ALA A 173 3.13 0.96 -0.82
C ALA A 173 4.33 1.69 -1.43
N PHE A 174 5.44 0.98 -1.67
CA PHE A 174 6.62 1.53 -2.33
C PHE A 174 6.36 1.88 -3.80
N ASP A 175 5.64 1.04 -4.57
CA ASP A 175 5.24 1.36 -5.95
C ASP A 175 4.38 2.65 -5.97
N MET A 176 3.41 2.80 -5.06
CA MET A 176 2.59 4.01 -4.93
C MET A 176 3.41 5.26 -4.59
N ALA A 177 4.42 5.13 -3.73
CA ALA A 177 5.33 6.23 -3.39
C ALA A 177 6.25 6.58 -4.55
N GLY A 178 6.86 5.59 -5.20
CA GLY A 178 7.78 5.75 -6.32
C GLY A 178 7.14 6.42 -7.54
N GLU A 179 5.87 6.11 -7.83
CA GLU A 179 5.09 6.79 -8.88
C GLU A 179 4.91 8.29 -8.59
N ARG A 180 4.76 8.67 -7.31
CA ARG A 180 4.49 10.06 -6.92
C ARG A 180 5.76 10.87 -6.68
N TRP A 181 6.77 10.27 -6.07
CA TRP A 181 8.04 10.93 -5.72
C TRP A 181 9.25 10.15 -6.25
N PRO A 182 9.43 10.06 -7.58
CA PRO A 182 10.52 9.28 -8.17
C PRO A 182 11.91 9.81 -7.81
N ASP A 183 12.03 11.07 -7.41
CA ASP A 183 13.29 11.71 -7.01
C ASP A 183 13.57 11.67 -5.51
N ALA A 184 12.59 11.27 -4.69
CA ALA A 184 12.79 11.12 -3.26
C ALA A 184 13.57 9.84 -2.94
N ILE A 185 14.35 9.87 -1.86
CA ILE A 185 14.92 8.66 -1.26
C ILE A 185 13.80 7.98 -0.48
N LEU A 186 13.40 6.79 -0.93
CA LEU A 186 12.31 6.00 -0.36
C LEU A 186 12.87 5.00 0.65
N ILE A 187 12.43 5.09 1.90
CA ILE A 187 13.01 4.40 3.06
C ILE A 187 11.96 3.48 3.68
N TYR A 188 12.37 2.26 4.03
CA TYR A 188 11.67 1.41 4.98
C TYR A 188 12.26 1.63 6.37
N ASN A 189 11.45 1.96 7.38
CA ASN A 189 11.90 2.32 8.73
C ASN A 189 11.32 1.39 9.78
N ASP A 190 12.15 0.92 10.75
CA ASP A 190 11.66 0.04 11.83
C ASP A 190 12.57 0.09 13.07
N TYR A 191 12.02 -0.34 14.22
CA TYR A 191 12.72 -0.48 15.49
C TYR A 191 13.17 -1.94 15.74
N ASN A 192 13.90 -2.19 16.81
CA ASN A 192 14.48 -3.50 17.15
C ASN A 192 15.36 -4.11 16.05
N SER A 193 15.69 -3.32 15.04
CA SER A 193 16.42 -3.74 13.85
C SER A 193 17.92 -3.96 14.12
N LEU A 194 18.46 -3.41 15.21
CA LEU A 194 19.88 -3.56 15.57
C LEU A 194 20.12 -4.59 16.69
N ARG A 195 19.07 -5.15 17.29
CA ARG A 195 19.26 -6.09 18.40
C ARG A 195 18.24 -7.23 18.44
N TYR A 196 16.96 -6.94 18.52
CA TYR A 196 15.94 -7.93 18.89
C TYR A 196 15.28 -8.62 17.70
N ASP A 197 15.13 -7.94 16.56
CA ASP A 197 14.43 -8.44 15.36
C ASP A 197 15.26 -8.37 14.06
N VAL A 198 16.58 -8.43 14.20
CA VAL A 198 17.56 -8.28 13.08
C VAL A 198 17.25 -9.18 11.88
N ASP A 199 16.94 -10.45 12.10
CA ASP A 199 16.73 -11.42 11.01
C ASP A 199 15.39 -11.23 10.30
N ASN A 200 14.33 -10.90 11.04
CA ASN A 200 13.02 -10.56 10.46
C ASN A 200 13.11 -9.27 9.65
N TYR A 201 13.80 -8.27 10.19
CA TYR A 201 14.06 -7.00 9.52
C TYR A 201 14.82 -7.19 8.20
N ILE A 202 15.95 -7.91 8.23
CA ILE A 202 16.74 -8.25 7.03
C ILE A 202 15.87 -9.00 6.01
N THR A 203 15.07 -9.97 6.46
CA THR A 203 14.20 -10.77 5.57
C THR A 203 13.19 -9.89 4.85
N LEU A 204 12.53 -8.98 5.56
CA LEU A 204 11.57 -8.05 4.99
C LEU A 204 12.22 -7.12 3.97
N VAL A 205 13.25 -6.36 4.38
CA VAL A 205 13.91 -5.37 3.50
C VAL A 205 14.51 -6.04 2.26
N ARG A 206 15.15 -7.20 2.44
CA ARG A 206 15.72 -7.96 1.34
C ARG A 206 14.64 -8.44 0.37
N THR A 207 13.48 -8.89 0.87
CA THR A 207 12.38 -9.32 0.00
C THR A 207 11.85 -8.16 -0.83
N LEU A 208 11.72 -6.96 -0.27
CA LEU A 208 11.33 -5.76 -1.03
C LEU A 208 12.35 -5.44 -2.13
N ARG A 209 13.65 -5.46 -1.79
CA ARG A 209 14.74 -5.24 -2.75
C ARG A 209 14.71 -6.27 -3.87
N ASP A 210 14.64 -7.54 -3.52
CA ASP A 210 14.72 -8.67 -4.46
C ASP A 210 13.49 -8.72 -5.39
N ALA A 211 12.31 -8.30 -4.89
CA ALA A 211 11.10 -8.14 -5.70
C ALA A 211 11.11 -6.89 -6.58
N GLY A 212 12.15 -6.06 -6.50
CA GLY A 212 12.29 -4.84 -7.29
C GLY A 212 11.34 -3.72 -6.88
N ALA A 213 10.90 -3.69 -5.63
CA ALA A 213 10.23 -2.50 -5.09
C ALA A 213 11.15 -1.28 -5.18
N PRO A 214 10.62 -0.07 -5.41
CA PRO A 214 11.42 1.15 -5.47
C PRO A 214 11.87 1.62 -4.08
N ILE A 215 12.50 0.71 -3.32
CA ILE A 215 13.12 1.00 -2.03
C ILE A 215 14.58 1.42 -2.24
N ASP A 216 14.97 2.60 -1.78
CA ASP A 216 16.33 3.13 -1.95
C ASP A 216 17.22 2.82 -0.76
N ALA A 217 16.65 2.79 0.44
CA ALA A 217 17.39 2.64 1.68
C ALA A 217 16.56 1.96 2.77
N TYR A 218 17.27 1.46 3.77
CA TYR A 218 16.66 0.96 5.00
C TYR A 218 17.00 1.89 6.18
N GLY A 219 16.05 2.04 7.11
CA GLY A 219 16.13 2.91 8.29
C GLY A 219 16.14 2.09 9.57
N ASN A 220 17.18 2.23 10.37
CA ASN A 220 17.25 1.72 11.74
C ASN A 220 16.83 2.83 12.71
N GLN A 221 15.71 2.67 13.43
CA GLN A 221 15.30 3.63 14.46
C GLN A 221 16.32 3.76 15.58
N SER A 222 16.97 2.66 15.94
CA SER A 222 18.08 2.63 16.91
C SER A 222 17.66 2.94 18.36
N HIS A 223 16.40 2.72 18.73
CA HIS A 223 15.94 2.77 20.12
C HIS A 223 16.50 1.62 20.98
N ASP A 224 16.97 0.56 20.33
CA ASP A 224 17.48 -0.67 20.94
C ASP A 224 18.99 -0.65 21.25
N VAL A 225 19.64 0.53 21.12
CA VAL A 225 21.10 0.64 21.31
C VAL A 225 21.55 1.18 22.68
N ASN A 226 20.63 1.39 23.62
CA ASN A 226 20.90 1.96 24.93
C ASN A 226 22.02 1.26 25.73
N ASP A 227 22.18 -0.05 25.55
CA ASP A 227 23.15 -0.87 26.27
C ASP A 227 23.95 -1.80 25.34
N ILE A 228 23.89 -1.54 24.02
CA ILE A 228 24.62 -2.35 23.03
C ILE A 228 26.11 -2.12 23.17
N SER A 229 26.88 -3.18 23.06
CA SER A 229 28.35 -3.07 23.01
C SER A 229 28.81 -2.67 21.60
N THR A 230 30.01 -2.09 21.52
CA THR A 230 30.66 -1.74 20.26
C THR A 230 30.80 -2.96 19.32
N THR A 231 31.17 -4.13 19.86
CA THR A 231 31.32 -5.36 19.10
C THR A 231 29.99 -5.88 18.58
N GLU A 232 28.93 -5.88 19.41
CA GLU A 232 27.59 -6.31 19.02
C GLU A 232 27.04 -5.42 17.90
N LEU A 233 27.12 -4.09 18.06
CA LEU A 233 26.70 -3.13 17.04
C LEU A 233 27.47 -3.29 15.72
N SER A 234 28.80 -3.41 15.79
CA SER A 234 29.64 -3.62 14.60
C SER A 234 29.24 -4.89 13.85
N ASN A 235 29.00 -5.99 14.57
CA ASN A 235 28.59 -7.26 13.97
C ASN A 235 27.22 -7.17 13.29
N VAL A 236 26.23 -6.51 13.91
CA VAL A 236 24.90 -6.41 13.33
C VAL A 236 24.87 -5.45 12.14
N LEU A 237 25.58 -4.33 12.20
CA LEU A 237 25.72 -3.41 11.05
C LEU A 237 26.36 -4.13 9.84
N LYS A 238 27.41 -4.90 10.10
CA LYS A 238 28.03 -5.75 9.06
C LYS A 238 27.06 -6.79 8.52
N LYS A 239 26.32 -7.50 9.38
CA LYS A 239 25.32 -8.50 8.97
C LYS A 239 24.23 -7.88 8.08
N GLN A 240 23.71 -6.71 8.45
CA GLN A 240 22.75 -6.00 7.63
C GLN A 240 23.34 -5.61 6.27
N GLN A 241 24.54 -5.00 6.26
CA GLN A 241 25.16 -4.56 5.01
C GLN A 241 25.48 -5.72 4.08
N ASP A 242 26.05 -6.81 4.59
CA ASP A 242 26.33 -8.02 3.80
C ASP A 242 25.06 -8.62 3.18
N ALA A 243 23.94 -8.59 3.90
CA ALA A 243 22.68 -9.17 3.45
C ALA A 243 21.89 -8.25 2.51
N LEU A 244 21.92 -6.94 2.76
CA LEU A 244 21.07 -5.97 2.07
C LEU A 244 21.78 -5.28 0.92
N MET A 245 23.09 -4.99 1.04
CA MET A 245 23.87 -4.24 0.04
C MET A 245 23.13 -2.97 -0.44
N MET A 246 22.64 -2.18 0.52
CA MET A 246 21.84 -0.99 0.32
C MET A 246 22.28 0.14 1.24
N PRO A 247 21.98 1.41 0.89
CA PRO A 247 22.12 2.54 1.80
C PRO A 247 21.33 2.35 3.09
N MET A 248 21.92 2.82 4.20
CA MET A 248 21.36 2.81 5.55
C MET A 248 21.09 4.24 6.05
N PHE A 249 20.04 4.41 6.83
CA PHE A 249 19.79 5.57 7.65
C PHE A 249 19.74 5.19 9.12
N ILE A 250 20.29 6.01 10.00
CA ILE A 250 19.95 5.99 11.42
C ILE A 250 18.87 7.05 11.60
N THR A 251 17.66 6.61 11.91
CA THR A 251 16.47 7.43 11.71
C THR A 251 15.93 8.06 12.98
N GLU A 252 16.22 7.49 14.17
CA GLU A 252 15.57 7.87 15.43
C GLU A 252 16.47 7.64 16.66
N LEU A 253 17.78 7.83 16.52
CA LEU A 253 18.73 7.54 17.59
C LEU A 253 18.42 8.32 18.87
N ASP A 254 18.23 7.60 19.95
CA ASP A 254 18.16 8.14 21.31
C ASP A 254 18.91 7.25 22.32
N ILE A 255 19.42 7.88 23.37
CA ILE A 255 20.11 7.20 24.46
C ILE A 255 19.47 7.65 25.78
N ASP A 256 18.63 6.76 26.33
CA ASP A 256 17.91 7.01 27.58
C ASP A 256 18.77 6.67 28.79
N LYS A 257 19.54 7.64 29.27
CA LYS A 257 20.36 7.54 30.49
C LYS A 257 20.19 8.79 31.34
N ALA A 258 19.78 8.61 32.59
CA ALA A 258 19.63 9.72 33.54
C ALA A 258 21.01 10.34 33.92
N ASP A 259 22.04 9.51 34.01
CA ASP A 259 23.41 9.92 34.29
C ASP A 259 24.10 10.44 33.01
N ASP A 260 24.64 11.65 33.09
CA ASP A 260 25.25 12.33 31.94
C ASP A 260 26.52 11.64 31.42
N ALA A 261 27.31 11.03 32.33
CA ALA A 261 28.53 10.33 31.93
C ALA A 261 28.19 9.02 31.22
N GLN A 262 27.16 8.30 31.67
CA GLN A 262 26.68 7.09 31.02
C GLN A 262 26.07 7.40 29.64
N GLN A 263 25.28 8.47 29.51
CA GLN A 263 24.74 8.89 28.22
C GLN A 263 25.86 9.19 27.24
N LYS A 264 26.83 10.04 27.65
CA LYS A 264 28.02 10.35 26.85
C LYS A 264 28.78 9.10 26.45
N ALA A 265 29.05 8.19 27.41
CA ALA A 265 29.80 6.96 27.15
C ALA A 265 29.10 6.07 26.12
N GLN A 266 27.75 6.02 26.12
CA GLN A 266 27.02 5.24 25.13
C GLN A 266 27.04 5.89 23.74
N TYR A 267 26.87 7.21 23.63
CA TYR A 267 27.08 7.92 22.36
C TYR A 267 28.48 7.71 21.78
N GLN A 268 29.51 7.71 22.63
CA GLN A 268 30.90 7.43 22.22
C GLN A 268 31.11 6.05 21.62
N LYS A 269 30.32 5.07 22.05
CA LYS A 269 30.39 3.69 21.51
C LYS A 269 29.66 3.55 20.18
N VAL A 270 28.47 4.17 20.05
CA VAL A 270 27.55 3.85 18.94
C VAL A 270 27.66 4.83 17.77
N LEU A 271 27.75 6.13 18.05
CA LEU A 271 27.70 7.16 17.00
C LEU A 271 28.83 7.07 15.98
N PRO A 272 30.11 6.85 16.36
CA PRO A 272 31.18 6.71 15.37
C PRO A 272 30.97 5.53 14.43
N LEU A 273 30.57 4.36 14.93
CA LEU A 273 30.32 3.19 14.11
C LEU A 273 29.23 3.41 13.06
N MET A 274 28.16 4.13 13.42
CA MET A 274 27.07 4.48 12.53
C MET A 274 27.47 5.57 11.53
N TRP A 275 28.12 6.62 12.04
CA TRP A 275 28.48 7.79 11.24
C TRP A 275 29.56 7.49 10.20
N GLU A 276 30.60 6.74 10.58
CA GLU A 276 31.75 6.46 9.71
C GLU A 276 31.47 5.36 8.69
N ALA A 277 30.38 4.58 8.86
CA ALA A 277 29.97 3.60 7.86
C ALA A 277 29.67 4.26 6.51
N SER A 278 30.40 3.90 5.45
CA SER A 278 30.30 4.50 4.13
C SER A 278 28.92 4.34 3.47
N TYR A 279 28.16 3.37 3.90
CA TYR A 279 26.79 3.09 3.47
C TYR A 279 25.72 3.80 4.33
N CYS A 280 26.11 4.52 5.39
CA CYS A 280 25.18 5.33 6.20
C CYS A 280 25.03 6.72 5.59
N ALA A 281 23.79 7.13 5.32
CA ALA A 281 23.45 8.41 4.71
C ALA A 281 23.46 9.59 5.72
N GLY A 282 23.19 9.28 6.99
CA GLY A 282 23.14 10.27 8.07
C GLY A 282 22.47 9.72 9.31
N VAL A 283 22.46 10.55 10.35
CA VAL A 283 21.89 10.24 11.65
C VAL A 283 20.84 11.28 12.03
N THR A 284 19.63 10.85 12.34
CA THR A 284 18.59 11.67 12.97
C THR A 284 18.47 11.24 14.44
N LEU A 285 18.65 12.19 15.35
CA LEU A 285 18.39 11.98 16.77
C LEU A 285 16.90 12.13 17.04
N TRP A 286 16.35 11.34 17.99
CA TRP A 286 14.92 11.38 18.26
C TRP A 286 14.58 12.22 19.48
N GLY A 287 14.79 13.54 19.33
CA GLY A 287 14.60 14.54 20.37
C GLY A 287 15.91 14.93 21.07
N TYR A 288 15.98 16.18 21.52
CA TYR A 288 17.19 16.73 22.13
C TYR A 288 16.94 17.57 23.37
N VAL A 289 15.69 17.82 23.72
CA VAL A 289 15.30 18.65 24.88
C VAL A 289 14.75 17.76 25.98
N HIS A 290 15.46 17.70 27.11
CA HIS A 290 15.03 16.94 28.29
C HIS A 290 13.62 17.34 28.75
N GLY A 291 12.75 16.36 29.01
CA GLY A 291 11.36 16.57 29.34
C GLY A 291 10.44 16.91 28.15
N ALA A 292 10.98 16.93 26.93
CA ALA A 292 10.23 17.07 25.67
C ALA A 292 10.55 15.94 24.67
N THR A 293 11.17 14.86 25.13
CA THR A 293 11.45 13.62 24.39
C THR A 293 10.43 12.55 24.79
N TRP A 294 10.22 11.55 23.92
CA TRP A 294 9.29 10.44 24.17
C TRP A 294 9.80 9.49 25.28
N VAL A 295 11.13 9.40 25.47
CA VAL A 295 11.77 8.74 26.61
C VAL A 295 12.46 9.78 27.49
N ASP A 296 12.30 9.64 28.80
CA ASP A 296 12.52 10.73 29.76
C ASP A 296 13.94 11.35 29.76
N ASN A 297 14.99 10.52 29.58
CA ASN A 297 16.37 10.94 29.80
C ASN A 297 17.21 11.00 28.51
N SER A 298 16.58 10.92 27.32
CA SER A 298 17.30 10.95 26.06
C SER A 298 17.71 12.36 25.62
N GLY A 299 17.09 13.41 26.16
CA GLY A 299 17.42 14.79 25.82
C GLY A 299 18.89 15.13 26.01
N LEU A 300 19.43 15.99 25.14
CA LEU A 300 20.81 16.45 25.11
C LEU A 300 20.98 17.85 25.73
N TYR A 301 19.90 18.58 25.89
CA TYR A 301 19.81 19.85 26.61
C TYR A 301 18.89 19.70 27.83
N LYS A 302 19.37 20.15 29.00
CA LYS A 302 18.60 20.14 30.25
C LYS A 302 18.62 21.53 30.87
N ASN A 303 17.45 22.11 31.11
CA ASN A 303 17.30 23.46 31.64
C ASN A 303 18.09 24.55 30.83
N GLY A 304 18.10 24.41 29.50
CA GLY A 304 18.79 25.31 28.58
C GLY A 304 20.30 25.08 28.46
N ALA A 305 20.87 24.18 29.24
CA ALA A 305 22.31 23.85 29.22
C ALA A 305 22.56 22.50 28.51
N GLU A 306 23.71 22.37 27.88
CA GLU A 306 24.15 21.11 27.27
C GLU A 306 24.44 20.05 28.32
N ARG A 307 23.97 18.83 28.08
CA ARG A 307 24.49 17.65 28.78
C ARG A 307 25.84 17.25 28.18
N SER A 308 26.67 16.54 28.94
CA SER A 308 28.01 16.15 28.51
C SER A 308 28.04 15.35 27.19
N ALA A 309 26.96 14.65 26.84
CA ALA A 309 26.80 13.98 25.56
C ALA A 309 26.73 14.96 24.39
N MET A 310 25.99 16.08 24.51
CA MET A 310 25.91 17.09 23.45
C MET A 310 27.26 17.78 23.21
N THR A 311 27.93 18.12 24.30
CA THR A 311 29.30 18.70 24.20
C THR A 311 30.23 17.76 23.45
N TRP A 312 30.23 16.47 23.80
CA TRP A 312 31.04 15.47 23.10
C TRP A 312 30.61 15.27 21.64
N ILE A 313 29.34 15.27 21.30
CA ILE A 313 28.86 15.16 19.90
C ILE A 313 29.44 16.31 19.07
N LYS A 314 29.43 17.54 19.60
CA LYS A 314 30.05 18.69 18.93
C LYS A 314 31.55 18.49 18.71
N GLU A 315 32.27 18.02 19.72
CA GLU A 315 33.71 17.73 19.63
C GLU A 315 33.98 16.63 18.61
N TYR A 316 33.20 15.55 18.61
CA TYR A 316 33.35 14.45 17.65
C TYR A 316 33.11 14.93 16.22
N MET A 317 32.09 15.74 15.95
CA MET A 317 31.79 16.24 14.61
C MET A 317 32.86 17.21 14.07
N GLU A 318 33.74 17.72 14.91
CA GLU A 318 34.93 18.50 14.51
C GLU A 318 36.14 17.63 14.16
N THR A 319 36.12 16.33 14.41
CA THR A 319 37.20 15.41 14.02
C THR A 319 37.27 15.25 12.50
N ASP A 320 38.47 14.92 11.99
CA ASP A 320 38.66 14.65 10.57
C ASP A 320 37.82 13.42 10.12
N ALA A 321 37.75 12.38 10.97
CA ALA A 321 36.95 11.20 10.71
C ALA A 321 35.47 11.56 10.45
N ALA A 322 34.87 12.40 11.30
CA ALA A 322 33.49 12.82 11.12
C ALA A 322 33.29 13.74 9.91
N LYS A 323 34.20 14.67 9.66
CA LYS A 323 34.10 15.63 8.55
C LYS A 323 34.28 15.01 7.17
N THR A 324 35.09 13.96 7.07
CA THR A 324 35.44 13.31 5.79
C THR A 324 34.73 12.00 5.56
N ALA A 325 33.87 11.54 6.49
CA ALA A 325 33.09 10.34 6.34
C ALA A 325 32.24 10.40 5.06
N VAL A 326 32.39 9.40 4.20
CA VAL A 326 31.63 9.30 2.94
C VAL A 326 30.22 8.77 3.19
N GLY A 327 29.27 9.12 2.35
CA GLY A 327 27.88 8.67 2.39
C GLY A 327 27.37 8.22 1.03
N PRO A 328 26.29 7.43 0.99
CA PRO A 328 25.75 6.89 -0.25
C PRO A 328 24.94 7.91 -1.09
N PHE A 329 24.60 9.06 -0.50
CA PHE A 329 23.82 10.11 -1.16
C PHE A 329 24.55 11.46 -1.01
N PRO A 330 25.53 11.77 -1.89
CA PRO A 330 26.27 13.05 -1.82
C PRO A 330 25.34 14.26 -1.79
N GLY A 331 25.54 15.16 -0.83
CA GLY A 331 24.66 16.30 -0.60
C GLY A 331 23.21 15.92 -0.22
N THR A 332 22.98 14.72 0.31
CA THR A 332 21.67 14.16 0.65
C THR A 332 20.68 14.09 -0.52
N LYS A 333 21.18 13.85 -1.74
CA LYS A 333 20.39 13.79 -2.97
C LYS A 333 20.45 12.41 -3.61
N LYS A 334 19.30 11.97 -4.15
CA LYS A 334 19.21 10.75 -4.94
C LYS A 334 19.72 11.02 -6.36
N GLU A 335 20.87 10.45 -6.72
CA GLU A 335 21.45 10.56 -8.06
C GLU A 335 20.93 9.52 -9.04
N ALA A 336 20.59 8.33 -8.54
CA ALA A 336 20.13 7.20 -9.34
C ALA A 336 18.96 6.49 -8.68
N SER A 337 18.00 6.05 -9.49
CA SER A 337 16.94 5.10 -9.14
C SER A 337 17.18 3.83 -9.94
N ILE A 338 17.54 2.73 -9.28
CA ILE A 338 17.85 1.46 -9.93
C ILE A 338 17.18 0.33 -9.16
N TYR A 339 16.32 -0.42 -9.82
CA TYR A 339 15.63 -1.57 -9.25
C TYR A 339 15.66 -2.73 -10.22
N ILE A 340 16.03 -3.92 -9.73
CA ILE A 340 16.02 -5.16 -10.52
C ILE A 340 14.72 -5.88 -10.19
N ARG A 341 13.80 -5.93 -11.14
CA ARG A 341 12.49 -6.57 -10.95
C ARG A 341 12.41 -7.87 -11.74
N PRO A 342 12.54 -9.03 -11.11
CA PRO A 342 12.22 -10.31 -11.73
C PRO A 342 10.70 -10.49 -11.80
N LEU A 343 10.21 -11.20 -12.82
CA LEU A 343 8.80 -11.55 -12.93
C LEU A 343 8.33 -12.46 -11.78
N ALA A 344 9.25 -13.22 -11.18
CA ALA A 344 9.01 -14.05 -10.01
C ALA A 344 10.28 -14.19 -9.17
N LEU A 345 10.14 -14.27 -7.83
CA LEU A 345 11.27 -14.53 -6.93
C LEU A 345 11.71 -16.00 -6.90
N ARG A 346 10.91 -16.90 -7.48
CA ARG A 346 11.19 -18.34 -7.53
C ARG A 346 10.87 -18.89 -8.90
N VAL A 347 11.77 -19.70 -9.43
CA VAL A 347 11.61 -20.40 -10.71
C VAL A 347 12.08 -21.85 -10.58
N ALA A 348 11.63 -22.73 -11.47
CA ALA A 348 12.14 -24.06 -11.60
C ALA A 348 13.58 -24.04 -12.19
N LYS A 349 14.34 -25.11 -11.97
CA LYS A 349 15.65 -25.27 -12.58
C LYS A 349 15.52 -25.19 -14.11
N ASP A 350 16.42 -24.44 -14.75
CA ASP A 350 16.48 -24.22 -16.21
C ASP A 350 15.19 -23.61 -16.79
N ASP A 351 14.33 -23.00 -15.97
CA ASP A 351 13.19 -22.23 -16.48
C ASP A 351 13.59 -20.80 -16.81
N VAL A 352 12.89 -20.18 -17.74
CA VAL A 352 13.16 -18.81 -18.18
C VAL A 352 12.55 -17.81 -17.19
N LEU A 353 13.37 -16.91 -16.68
CA LEU A 353 12.95 -15.81 -15.82
C LEU A 353 13.15 -14.49 -16.53
N PRO A 354 12.07 -13.79 -16.94
CA PRO A 354 12.14 -12.41 -17.39
C PRO A 354 12.53 -11.47 -16.24
N ILE A 355 13.45 -10.56 -16.52
CA ILE A 355 13.91 -9.53 -15.56
C ILE A 355 13.92 -8.19 -16.27
N GLN A 356 13.54 -7.13 -15.55
CA GLN A 356 13.74 -5.75 -15.98
C GLN A 356 14.61 -5.01 -14.99
N VAL A 357 15.59 -4.26 -15.51
CA VAL A 357 16.30 -3.25 -14.73
C VAL A 357 15.61 -1.91 -14.97
N ASN A 358 14.90 -1.44 -13.96
CA ASN A 358 14.33 -0.09 -13.96
C ASN A 358 15.44 0.87 -13.53
N ALA A 359 15.94 1.68 -14.47
CA ALA A 359 17.05 2.59 -14.23
C ALA A 359 16.72 4.01 -14.68
N ARG A 360 16.99 4.98 -13.80
CA ARG A 360 16.88 6.41 -14.07
C ARG A 360 17.97 7.17 -13.31
N LEU A 361 18.63 8.10 -13.95
CA LEU A 361 19.58 9.03 -13.33
C LEU A 361 18.93 10.41 -13.23
N ALA A 362 19.16 11.11 -12.11
CA ALA A 362 18.52 12.39 -11.81
C ALA A 362 18.95 13.50 -12.79
N THR A 363 20.25 13.58 -13.09
CA THR A 363 20.82 14.66 -13.90
C THR A 363 21.71 14.20 -15.06
N LYS A 364 21.98 12.89 -15.15
CA LYS A 364 22.87 12.30 -16.14
C LYS A 364 22.08 11.44 -17.12
N THR A 365 22.67 11.16 -18.28
CA THR A 365 22.14 10.23 -19.27
C THR A 365 22.78 8.86 -19.08
N ILE A 366 21.99 7.79 -19.21
CA ILE A 366 22.48 6.42 -19.15
C ILE A 366 23.18 6.10 -20.45
N LYS A 367 24.42 5.62 -20.37
CA LYS A 367 25.24 5.12 -21.50
C LYS A 367 24.95 3.64 -21.74
N LYS A 368 24.89 2.85 -20.66
CA LYS A 368 24.60 1.40 -20.71
C LYS A 368 24.17 0.87 -19.35
N VAL A 369 23.55 -0.29 -19.39
CA VAL A 369 23.22 -1.12 -18.22
C VAL A 369 23.83 -2.51 -18.44
N ASP A 370 24.77 -2.89 -17.58
CA ASP A 370 25.36 -4.22 -17.54
C ASP A 370 24.63 -5.05 -16.49
N PHE A 371 24.16 -6.24 -16.87
CA PHE A 371 23.48 -7.17 -15.96
C PHE A 371 24.34 -8.41 -15.71
N TYR A 372 24.52 -8.74 -14.44
CA TYR A 372 25.29 -9.88 -13.96
C TYR A 372 24.41 -10.89 -13.23
N LEU A 373 24.70 -12.16 -13.41
CA LEU A 373 24.15 -13.29 -12.68
C LEU A 373 25.28 -14.08 -12.05
N ASN A 374 25.30 -14.22 -10.71
CA ASN A 374 26.37 -14.89 -9.97
C ASN A 374 27.77 -14.39 -10.38
N ASP A 375 27.94 -13.06 -10.47
CA ASP A 375 29.14 -12.33 -10.88
C ASP A 375 29.55 -12.49 -12.35
N GLU A 376 28.84 -13.28 -13.16
CA GLU A 376 29.07 -13.38 -14.60
C GLU A 376 28.25 -12.33 -15.37
N LEU A 377 28.90 -11.60 -16.30
CA LEU A 377 28.22 -10.65 -17.19
C LEU A 377 27.33 -11.41 -18.17
N ILE A 378 26.02 -11.24 -18.06
CA ILE A 378 25.04 -11.90 -18.94
C ILE A 378 24.68 -11.01 -20.14
N LYS A 379 24.50 -9.72 -19.90
CA LYS A 379 24.04 -8.81 -20.95
C LYS A 379 24.43 -7.36 -20.68
N THR A 380 24.85 -6.67 -21.74
CA THR A 380 24.95 -5.22 -21.82
C THR A 380 23.78 -4.68 -22.64
N MET A 381 23.07 -3.69 -22.10
CA MET A 381 21.91 -3.04 -22.72
C MET A 381 22.16 -1.54 -22.85
N THR A 382 21.90 -0.97 -24.02
CA THR A 382 22.15 0.46 -24.31
C THR A 382 20.88 1.27 -24.50
N GLU A 383 19.73 0.60 -24.60
CA GLU A 383 18.43 1.21 -24.84
C GLU A 383 17.37 0.65 -23.88
N ALA A 384 16.50 1.53 -23.39
CA ALA A 384 15.34 1.13 -22.60
C ALA A 384 14.21 0.55 -23.52
N PRO A 385 13.37 -0.34 -23.01
CA PRO A 385 13.40 -0.91 -21.64
C PRO A 385 14.54 -1.93 -21.48
N TYR A 386 15.25 -1.85 -20.35
CA TYR A 386 16.38 -2.75 -20.04
C TYR A 386 15.84 -4.11 -19.59
N ARG A 387 15.40 -4.93 -20.56
CA ARG A 387 14.78 -6.24 -20.35
C ARG A 387 15.67 -7.36 -20.86
N LEU A 388 15.70 -8.45 -20.11
CA LEU A 388 16.40 -9.67 -20.46
C LEU A 388 15.67 -10.89 -19.91
N GLU A 389 16.02 -12.04 -20.45
CA GLU A 389 15.61 -13.35 -19.92
C GLU A 389 16.85 -14.06 -19.44
N VAL A 390 16.75 -14.68 -18.25
CA VAL A 390 17.83 -15.47 -17.65
C VAL A 390 17.33 -16.88 -17.37
N THR A 391 18.27 -17.83 -17.41
CA THR A 391 18.09 -19.21 -16.93
C THR A 391 19.21 -19.54 -15.98
N SER A 392 18.99 -20.43 -15.03
CA SER A 392 20.04 -20.95 -14.16
C SER A 392 19.79 -22.41 -13.81
N ASP A 393 20.86 -23.21 -13.85
CA ASP A 393 20.91 -24.59 -13.38
C ASP A 393 21.37 -24.69 -11.93
N LYS A 394 21.90 -23.59 -11.36
CA LYS A 394 22.34 -23.47 -9.97
C LYS A 394 21.11 -23.41 -9.05
N THR A 395 20.80 -24.52 -8.38
CA THR A 395 19.72 -24.56 -7.40
C THR A 395 20.05 -23.71 -6.15
N GLY A 396 19.02 -23.14 -5.52
CA GLY A 396 19.18 -22.22 -4.40
C GLY A 396 19.17 -20.77 -4.84
N TRP A 397 19.82 -19.90 -4.07
CA TRP A 397 19.87 -18.47 -4.36
C TRP A 397 20.86 -18.16 -5.48
N ASN A 398 20.41 -17.34 -6.40
CA ASN A 398 21.17 -16.77 -7.51
C ASN A 398 21.21 -15.26 -7.34
N ASP A 399 22.40 -14.69 -7.24
CA ASP A 399 22.61 -13.28 -7.03
C ASP A 399 22.56 -12.53 -8.36
N THR A 400 21.89 -11.40 -8.39
CA THR A 400 21.80 -10.51 -9.54
C THR A 400 22.43 -9.16 -9.21
N LYS A 401 23.11 -8.57 -10.19
CA LYS A 401 23.65 -7.22 -10.09
C LYS A 401 23.42 -6.45 -11.39
N ALA A 402 22.95 -5.22 -11.27
CA ALA A 402 22.91 -4.27 -12.38
C ALA A 402 23.91 -3.16 -12.13
N VAL A 403 24.73 -2.85 -13.15
CA VAL A 403 25.65 -1.71 -13.16
C VAL A 403 25.20 -0.74 -14.22
N VAL A 404 24.74 0.43 -13.81
CA VAL A 404 24.31 1.52 -14.68
C VAL A 404 25.47 2.47 -14.87
N THR A 405 25.95 2.62 -16.09
CA THR A 405 27.04 3.54 -16.46
C THR A 405 26.45 4.78 -17.12
N ALA A 406 26.74 5.94 -16.59
CA ALA A 406 26.38 7.23 -17.17
C ALA A 406 27.33 7.60 -18.33
N THR A 407 26.96 8.61 -19.12
CA THR A 407 27.77 9.11 -20.24
C THR A 407 29.11 9.74 -19.82
N ASP A 408 29.27 10.12 -18.55
CA ASP A 408 30.52 10.59 -17.95
C ASP A 408 31.33 9.46 -17.26
N ASP A 409 30.97 8.21 -17.56
CA ASP A 409 31.57 6.99 -17.01
C ASP A 409 31.37 6.77 -15.49
N THR A 410 30.57 7.61 -14.82
CA THR A 410 30.14 7.32 -13.44
C THR A 410 29.27 6.06 -13.41
N THR A 411 29.47 5.21 -12.42
CA THR A 411 28.73 3.96 -12.29
C THR A 411 27.87 3.94 -11.02
N TYR A 412 26.73 3.27 -11.11
CA TYR A 412 25.81 3.03 -10.01
C TYR A 412 25.42 1.55 -10.00
N GLU A 413 25.39 0.93 -8.84
CA GLU A 413 25.12 -0.49 -8.72
C GLU A 413 23.84 -0.77 -7.94
N ARG A 414 23.15 -1.84 -8.32
CA ARG A 414 22.02 -2.39 -7.59
C ARG A 414 22.13 -3.91 -7.54
N TYR A 415 21.81 -4.48 -6.39
CA TYR A 415 21.83 -5.90 -6.12
C TYR A 415 20.42 -6.44 -5.93
N GLY A 416 20.23 -7.71 -6.22
CA GLY A 416 19.03 -8.49 -6.00
C GLY A 416 19.36 -9.97 -6.04
N ARG A 417 18.35 -10.82 -5.94
CA ARG A 417 18.50 -12.27 -6.09
C ARG A 417 17.14 -12.92 -6.35
N PHE A 418 17.17 -14.12 -6.90
CA PHE A 418 16.02 -15.00 -7.01
C PHE A 418 16.40 -16.43 -6.63
N GLN A 419 15.41 -17.28 -6.37
CA GLN A 419 15.63 -18.67 -5.98
C GLN A 419 15.30 -19.63 -7.12
N VAL A 420 16.23 -20.50 -7.46
CA VAL A 420 15.99 -21.65 -8.33
C VAL A 420 15.63 -22.86 -7.47
N VAL A 421 14.42 -23.35 -7.64
CA VAL A 421 13.91 -24.54 -6.94
C VAL A 421 14.36 -25.79 -7.69
N ASN A 422 14.86 -26.79 -6.94
CA ASN A 422 15.29 -28.05 -7.52
C ASN A 422 14.08 -28.88 -7.99
N THR A 423 13.52 -28.51 -9.12
CA THR A 423 12.42 -29.20 -9.80
C THR A 423 12.59 -29.07 -11.31
N THR A 424 12.21 -30.10 -12.04
CA THR A 424 12.17 -30.08 -13.51
C THR A 424 10.77 -29.68 -14.04
N THR A 425 9.79 -29.51 -13.15
CA THR A 425 8.44 -29.08 -13.54
C THR A 425 8.45 -27.59 -13.74
N LYS A 426 8.57 -27.16 -14.99
CA LYS A 426 8.55 -25.76 -15.42
C LYS A 426 7.13 -25.20 -15.44
N ARG A 427 7.02 -23.85 -15.41
CA ARG A 427 5.75 -23.19 -15.68
C ARG A 427 5.28 -23.46 -17.10
N SER A 428 4.02 -23.83 -17.24
CA SER A 428 3.33 -23.81 -18.54
C SER A 428 1.83 -23.54 -18.34
N PRO A 429 1.14 -23.01 -19.36
CA PRO A 429 -0.33 -22.93 -19.35
C PRO A 429 -0.95 -24.30 -19.12
N TYR A 430 -2.09 -24.37 -18.45
CA TYR A 430 -2.75 -25.63 -18.08
C TYR A 430 -2.96 -26.60 -19.25
N ASN A 431 -3.46 -26.08 -20.39
CA ASN A 431 -3.71 -26.86 -21.61
C ASN A 431 -2.62 -26.64 -22.68
N GLU A 432 -1.37 -26.34 -22.29
CA GLU A 432 -0.24 -25.99 -23.17
C GLU A 432 -0.50 -24.75 -24.05
N LYS A 433 -1.62 -24.07 -23.83
CA LYS A 433 -2.02 -22.85 -24.53
C LYS A 433 -2.52 -21.82 -23.53
N PRO A 434 -2.13 -20.55 -23.70
CA PRO A 434 -2.70 -19.45 -22.93
C PRO A 434 -4.22 -19.38 -23.10
N PHE A 435 -4.90 -18.87 -22.07
CA PHE A 435 -6.29 -18.45 -22.25
C PHE A 435 -6.35 -17.23 -23.14
N GLU A 436 -7.23 -17.23 -24.13
CA GLU A 436 -7.48 -16.05 -24.96
C GLU A 436 -8.42 -15.09 -24.22
N ILE A 437 -8.07 -13.79 -24.15
CA ILE A 437 -8.87 -12.74 -23.56
C ILE A 437 -9.18 -11.68 -24.64
N PRO A 438 -10.47 -11.34 -24.87
CA PRO A 438 -11.69 -11.72 -24.12
C PRO A 438 -11.96 -13.24 -24.11
N GLY A 439 -12.37 -13.76 -22.95
CA GLY A 439 -12.64 -15.20 -22.79
C GLY A 439 -12.83 -15.64 -21.34
N THR A 440 -12.92 -16.94 -21.14
CA THR A 440 -13.19 -17.53 -19.83
C THR A 440 -12.00 -18.32 -19.32
N ILE A 441 -11.62 -18.04 -18.08
CA ILE A 441 -10.62 -18.76 -17.30
C ILE A 441 -11.36 -19.68 -16.33
N ASN A 442 -11.14 -20.99 -16.41
CA ASN A 442 -11.60 -21.94 -15.39
C ASN A 442 -10.63 -21.88 -14.20
N ILE A 443 -11.13 -21.61 -13.00
CA ILE A 443 -10.27 -21.36 -11.82
C ILE A 443 -9.41 -22.57 -11.46
N THR A 444 -9.87 -23.78 -11.69
CA THR A 444 -9.11 -25.01 -11.44
C THR A 444 -8.01 -25.27 -12.47
N GLU A 445 -8.00 -24.54 -13.58
CA GLU A 445 -7.05 -24.71 -14.70
C GLU A 445 -5.92 -23.68 -14.64
N TYR A 446 -5.43 -23.38 -13.42
CA TYR A 446 -4.26 -22.52 -13.25
C TYR A 446 -3.01 -23.17 -13.84
N ASP A 447 -1.97 -22.37 -14.13
CA ASP A 447 -0.73 -22.81 -14.76
C ASP A 447 -0.17 -24.06 -14.10
N LYS A 448 0.38 -24.96 -14.91
CA LYS A 448 1.19 -26.10 -14.43
C LYS A 448 2.48 -25.56 -13.82
N GLY A 449 3.00 -26.29 -12.84
CA GLY A 449 4.19 -25.92 -12.08
C GLY A 449 4.11 -26.49 -10.69
N VAL A 450 4.85 -25.88 -9.76
CA VAL A 450 4.89 -26.30 -8.36
C VAL A 450 4.38 -25.20 -7.44
N SER A 451 4.00 -25.59 -6.23
CA SER A 451 3.59 -24.66 -5.18
C SER A 451 4.68 -23.60 -4.93
N ASN A 452 4.28 -22.39 -4.64
CA ASN A 452 5.13 -21.19 -4.49
C ASN A 452 5.83 -20.70 -5.78
N ILE A 453 5.49 -21.26 -6.94
CA ILE A 453 5.95 -20.78 -8.25
C ILE A 453 4.77 -20.36 -9.10
N THR A 454 3.75 -21.22 -9.25
CA THR A 454 2.58 -20.96 -10.10
C THR A 454 1.27 -20.93 -9.32
N TYR A 455 1.25 -21.40 -8.09
CA TYR A 455 0.11 -21.36 -7.18
C TYR A 455 0.53 -21.53 -5.72
N MET A 456 -0.36 -21.18 -4.79
CA MET A 456 -0.22 -21.44 -3.36
C MET A 456 -1.56 -21.90 -2.79
N ASN A 457 -1.55 -22.98 -2.01
CA ASN A 457 -2.73 -23.51 -1.30
C ASN A 457 -3.94 -23.82 -2.21
N ALA A 458 -3.76 -23.88 -3.53
CA ALA A 458 -4.81 -24.07 -4.50
C ALA A 458 -5.14 -25.56 -4.72
N SER A 459 -6.37 -25.83 -5.13
CA SER A 459 -6.87 -27.16 -5.50
C SER A 459 -7.43 -27.15 -6.92
N ARG A 460 -7.16 -28.19 -7.69
CA ARG A 460 -7.80 -28.42 -9.01
C ARG A 460 -9.21 -29.01 -8.91
N ASN A 461 -9.77 -29.05 -7.71
CA ASN A 461 -11.13 -29.49 -7.47
C ASN A 461 -12.01 -28.30 -7.07
N LYS A 462 -12.95 -27.90 -7.94
CA LYS A 462 -13.87 -26.79 -7.70
C LYS A 462 -14.81 -26.99 -6.49
N ALA A 463 -14.94 -28.21 -6.00
CA ALA A 463 -15.69 -28.50 -4.78
C ALA A 463 -14.89 -28.24 -3.49
N THR A 464 -13.63 -27.80 -3.61
CA THR A 464 -12.79 -27.41 -2.47
C THR A 464 -12.94 -25.91 -2.26
N ALA A 465 -13.33 -25.51 -1.04
CA ALA A 465 -13.38 -24.10 -0.67
C ALA A 465 -11.99 -23.43 -0.73
N THR A 466 -11.98 -22.20 -1.14
CA THR A 466 -10.77 -21.34 -1.16
C THR A 466 -10.26 -21.12 0.26
N LYS A 467 -8.96 -20.77 0.37
CA LYS A 467 -8.26 -20.50 1.65
C LYS A 467 -7.69 -19.10 1.67
N ASP A 468 -7.54 -18.54 2.86
CA ASP A 468 -6.86 -17.26 3.07
C ASP A 468 -5.43 -17.33 2.52
N GLY A 469 -5.01 -16.28 1.78
CA GLY A 469 -3.69 -16.21 1.16
C GLY A 469 -3.46 -17.19 0.00
N GLN A 470 -4.50 -17.84 -0.51
CA GLN A 470 -4.42 -18.66 -1.72
C GLN A 470 -4.20 -17.77 -2.94
N TRP A 471 -3.34 -18.22 -3.85
CA TRP A 471 -3.20 -17.55 -5.14
C TRP A 471 -2.95 -18.55 -6.27
N MET A 472 -3.30 -18.15 -7.49
CA MET A 472 -3.20 -18.97 -8.70
C MET A 472 -2.85 -18.09 -9.89
N ASP A 473 -1.88 -18.52 -10.67
CA ASP A 473 -1.44 -17.89 -11.90
C ASP A 473 -2.09 -18.47 -13.13
N TYR A 474 -2.42 -17.61 -14.08
CA TYR A 474 -2.98 -17.97 -15.38
C TYR A 474 -2.23 -17.25 -16.48
N THR A 475 -1.60 -18.00 -17.37
CA THR A 475 -1.03 -17.43 -18.58
C THR A 475 -2.13 -17.11 -19.58
N VAL A 476 -2.23 -15.88 -20.02
CA VAL A 476 -3.25 -15.36 -20.93
C VAL A 476 -2.64 -14.66 -22.14
N ASP A 477 -3.34 -14.69 -23.28
CA ASP A 477 -3.07 -13.85 -24.45
C ASP A 477 -4.18 -12.80 -24.58
N ILE A 478 -3.86 -11.56 -24.27
CA ILE A 478 -4.76 -10.41 -24.38
C ILE A 478 -4.76 -9.96 -25.84
N LYS A 479 -5.93 -9.91 -26.48
CA LYS A 479 -6.04 -9.59 -27.91
C LYS A 479 -5.94 -8.10 -28.20
N GLU A 480 -6.43 -7.25 -27.29
CA GLU A 480 -6.52 -5.80 -27.49
C GLU A 480 -6.29 -5.04 -26.19
N ASP A 481 -5.63 -3.88 -26.32
CA ASP A 481 -5.50 -2.93 -25.20
C ASP A 481 -6.86 -2.45 -24.72
N GLY A 482 -7.01 -2.24 -23.42
CA GLY A 482 -8.15 -1.56 -22.83
C GLY A 482 -8.57 -2.03 -21.46
N LEU A 483 -9.68 -1.47 -20.99
CA LEU A 483 -10.37 -1.93 -19.80
C LEU A 483 -11.20 -3.18 -20.10
N TYR A 484 -11.34 -4.00 -19.07
CA TYR A 484 -12.17 -5.21 -19.11
C TYR A 484 -13.18 -5.23 -17.98
N SER A 485 -14.35 -5.77 -18.24
CA SER A 485 -15.27 -6.23 -17.20
C SER A 485 -15.00 -7.72 -16.91
N PHE A 486 -15.41 -8.15 -15.74
CA PHE A 486 -15.32 -9.56 -15.36
C PHE A 486 -16.66 -10.12 -14.86
N ASP A 487 -16.88 -11.39 -15.14
CA ASP A 487 -17.95 -12.20 -14.56
C ASP A 487 -17.33 -13.35 -13.77
N ALA A 488 -17.44 -13.32 -12.45
CA ALA A 488 -16.92 -14.34 -11.55
C ALA A 488 -18.03 -15.27 -11.09
N THR A 489 -17.96 -16.56 -11.42
CA THR A 489 -18.92 -17.57 -10.98
C THR A 489 -18.44 -18.19 -9.67
N ILE A 490 -19.19 -17.93 -8.60
CA ILE A 490 -18.86 -18.32 -7.22
C ILE A 490 -20.03 -19.03 -6.53
N ALA A 491 -19.72 -19.77 -5.45
CA ALA A 491 -20.70 -20.28 -4.51
C ALA A 491 -20.19 -20.08 -3.07
N ALA A 492 -21.07 -19.65 -2.14
CA ALA A 492 -20.69 -19.34 -0.77
C ALA A 492 -21.79 -19.70 0.22
N THR A 493 -21.42 -20.40 1.29
CA THR A 493 -22.33 -20.74 2.40
C THR A 493 -22.47 -19.58 3.39
N THR A 494 -21.43 -18.75 3.50
CA THR A 494 -21.34 -17.60 4.41
C THR A 494 -20.94 -16.35 3.62
N GLU A 495 -21.11 -15.21 4.22
CA GLU A 495 -20.58 -13.92 3.71
C GLU A 495 -19.12 -13.73 4.13
N GLY A 496 -18.42 -12.80 3.47
CA GLY A 496 -17.14 -12.28 3.89
C GLY A 496 -15.93 -12.93 3.22
N GLY A 497 -16.11 -13.74 2.17
CA GLY A 497 -15.03 -14.07 1.25
C GLY A 497 -14.54 -12.81 0.53
N LEU A 498 -13.22 -12.76 0.19
CA LEU A 498 -12.61 -11.60 -0.44
C LEU A 498 -11.55 -12.07 -1.42
N PHE A 499 -11.58 -11.55 -2.64
CA PHE A 499 -10.53 -11.80 -3.63
C PHE A 499 -10.27 -10.58 -4.50
N HIS A 500 -9.18 -10.58 -5.23
CA HIS A 500 -8.87 -9.63 -6.28
C HIS A 500 -8.03 -10.29 -7.38
N VAL A 501 -7.89 -9.60 -8.51
CA VAL A 501 -7.03 -10.02 -9.62
C VAL A 501 -5.88 -9.01 -9.75
N ALA A 502 -4.66 -9.51 -9.87
CA ALA A 502 -3.47 -8.70 -10.04
C ALA A 502 -2.58 -9.22 -11.18
N GLU A 503 -1.72 -8.35 -11.66
CA GLU A 503 -0.62 -8.66 -12.56
C GLU A 503 0.70 -8.32 -11.86
N TYR A 504 1.61 -9.30 -11.79
CA TYR A 504 2.98 -9.11 -11.34
C TYR A 504 3.82 -8.75 -12.56
N GLY A 505 3.78 -7.48 -12.93
CA GLY A 505 4.50 -6.98 -14.10
C GLY A 505 5.97 -6.67 -13.82
N LEU A 506 6.77 -6.60 -14.88
CA LEU A 506 8.17 -6.19 -14.80
C LEU A 506 8.34 -4.71 -14.41
N ASP A 507 7.33 -3.88 -14.65
CA ASP A 507 7.35 -2.47 -14.27
C ASP A 507 6.89 -2.27 -12.82
N LYS A 508 5.76 -2.90 -12.45
CA LYS A 508 5.15 -2.80 -11.13
C LYS A 508 4.16 -3.92 -10.83
N LEU A 509 3.74 -4.03 -9.57
CA LEU A 509 2.58 -4.81 -9.15
C LEU A 509 1.29 -4.00 -9.42
N THR A 510 0.44 -4.49 -10.32
CA THR A 510 -0.81 -3.82 -10.69
C THR A 510 -2.01 -4.61 -10.18
N PHE A 511 -2.87 -4.00 -9.38
CA PHE A 511 -4.19 -4.53 -9.08
C PHE A 511 -5.12 -4.21 -10.25
N LEU A 512 -5.59 -5.25 -10.91
CA LEU A 512 -6.49 -5.15 -12.06
C LEU A 512 -7.93 -4.94 -11.63
N THR A 513 -8.30 -5.44 -10.45
CA THR A 513 -9.61 -5.21 -9.83
C THR A 513 -9.46 -4.54 -8.46
N ASP A 514 -10.50 -3.86 -8.02
CA ASP A 514 -10.68 -3.62 -6.59
C ASP A 514 -10.84 -4.93 -5.83
N TYR A 515 -10.88 -4.87 -4.50
CA TYR A 515 -11.34 -5.99 -3.70
C TYR A 515 -12.78 -6.35 -4.02
N ILE A 516 -13.02 -7.65 -4.23
CA ILE A 516 -14.33 -8.17 -4.59
C ILE A 516 -14.87 -8.96 -3.40
N ASP A 517 -15.84 -8.35 -2.72
CA ASP A 517 -16.58 -9.02 -1.64
C ASP A 517 -17.42 -10.15 -2.20
N VAL A 518 -17.33 -11.34 -1.61
CA VAL A 518 -18.10 -12.52 -1.99
C VAL A 518 -19.33 -12.66 -1.09
N PRO A 519 -20.53 -12.33 -1.58
CA PRO A 519 -21.75 -12.48 -0.81
C PRO A 519 -22.16 -13.95 -0.68
N LYS A 520 -22.94 -14.25 0.34
CA LYS A 520 -23.59 -15.56 0.49
C LYS A 520 -24.48 -15.87 -0.72
N THR A 521 -24.30 -17.06 -1.31
CA THR A 521 -25.15 -17.53 -2.42
C THR A 521 -26.23 -18.52 -1.98
N GLY A 522 -26.13 -19.04 -0.75
CA GLY A 522 -27.09 -19.99 -0.18
C GLY A 522 -26.63 -21.44 -0.13
N GLY A 523 -25.40 -21.73 -0.55
CA GLY A 523 -24.84 -23.08 -0.47
C GLY A 523 -23.56 -23.24 -1.28
N SER A 524 -22.81 -24.30 -1.00
CA SER A 524 -21.53 -24.63 -1.67
C SER A 524 -21.67 -25.01 -3.14
N THR A 525 -22.88 -25.33 -3.57
CA THR A 525 -23.22 -25.70 -4.94
C THR A 525 -24.22 -24.76 -5.60
N ASN A 526 -24.61 -23.70 -4.88
CA ASN A 526 -25.48 -22.65 -5.42
C ASN A 526 -24.66 -21.59 -6.13
N TRP A 527 -24.26 -21.91 -7.35
CA TRP A 527 -23.42 -21.07 -8.19
C TRP A 527 -24.16 -19.83 -8.67
N LYS A 528 -23.55 -18.66 -8.48
CA LYS A 528 -24.01 -17.37 -8.99
C LYS A 528 -22.86 -16.63 -9.67
N THR A 529 -23.21 -15.83 -10.67
CA THR A 529 -22.23 -15.00 -11.39
C THR A 529 -22.27 -13.57 -10.88
N MET A 530 -21.14 -13.12 -10.37
CA MET A 530 -20.90 -11.74 -9.97
C MET A 530 -20.29 -10.97 -11.12
N HIS A 531 -20.83 -9.78 -11.42
CA HIS A 531 -20.28 -8.87 -12.41
C HIS A 531 -19.49 -7.75 -11.75
N GLY A 532 -18.38 -7.36 -12.38
CA GLY A 532 -17.59 -6.21 -11.96
C GLY A 532 -16.73 -5.66 -13.10
N GLN A 533 -16.04 -4.57 -12.81
CA GLN A 533 -15.18 -3.89 -13.77
C GLN A 533 -13.75 -3.85 -13.24
N MET A 534 -12.78 -4.03 -14.14
CA MET A 534 -11.38 -3.79 -13.82
C MET A 534 -11.13 -2.30 -13.62
N VAL A 535 -10.15 -1.99 -12.79
CA VAL A 535 -9.75 -0.60 -12.45
C VAL A 535 -8.45 -0.19 -13.14
N ALA A 536 -7.78 -1.14 -13.80
CA ALA A 536 -6.59 -0.90 -14.59
C ALA A 536 -6.71 -1.56 -15.97
N GLU A 537 -6.09 -0.93 -16.97
CA GLU A 537 -6.05 -1.46 -18.33
C GLU A 537 -5.13 -2.68 -18.44
N LEU A 538 -5.55 -3.64 -19.28
CA LEU A 538 -4.68 -4.70 -19.81
C LEU A 538 -4.10 -4.26 -21.13
N LYS A 539 -2.85 -4.64 -21.40
CA LYS A 539 -2.20 -4.44 -22.70
C LYS A 539 -2.28 -5.71 -23.53
N ALA A 540 -2.30 -5.55 -24.84
CA ALA A 540 -2.26 -6.69 -25.77
C ALA A 540 -0.94 -7.45 -25.62
N GLY A 541 -1.02 -8.78 -25.75
CA GLY A 541 0.13 -9.67 -25.62
C GLY A 541 -0.04 -10.73 -24.56
N ARG A 542 1.07 -11.41 -24.26
CA ARG A 542 1.11 -12.48 -23.28
C ARG A 542 1.35 -11.93 -21.87
N HIS A 543 0.48 -12.29 -20.94
CA HIS A 543 0.51 -11.87 -19.55
C HIS A 543 0.32 -13.05 -18.60
N ILE A 544 0.66 -12.86 -17.32
CA ILE A 544 0.32 -13.76 -16.23
C ILE A 544 -0.61 -13.01 -15.28
N LEU A 545 -1.88 -13.38 -15.30
CA LEU A 545 -2.84 -12.87 -14.35
C LEU A 545 -2.84 -13.75 -13.10
N THR A 546 -2.88 -13.14 -11.93
CA THR A 546 -2.97 -13.85 -10.65
C THR A 546 -4.30 -13.56 -9.99
N VAL A 547 -5.05 -14.60 -9.66
CA VAL A 547 -6.18 -14.50 -8.75
C VAL A 547 -5.67 -14.69 -7.33
N LEU A 548 -5.88 -13.69 -6.47
CA LEU A 548 -5.50 -13.70 -5.07
C LEU A 548 -6.76 -13.78 -4.20
N VAL A 549 -6.78 -14.73 -3.27
CA VAL A 549 -7.84 -14.91 -2.29
C VAL A 549 -7.38 -14.34 -0.97
N ASP A 550 -7.84 -13.15 -0.62
CA ASP A 550 -7.45 -12.47 0.61
C ASP A 550 -8.14 -13.11 1.81
N LYS A 551 -9.41 -13.50 1.64
CA LYS A 551 -10.20 -14.24 2.61
C LYS A 551 -11.01 -15.34 1.94
N GLY A 552 -10.72 -16.56 2.31
CA GLY A 552 -11.32 -17.76 1.70
C GLY A 552 -12.69 -18.12 2.25
N GLY A 553 -13.06 -19.38 2.11
CA GLY A 553 -14.33 -19.94 2.59
C GLY A 553 -15.44 -19.95 1.54
N PHE A 554 -15.16 -19.59 0.31
CA PHE A 554 -16.07 -19.67 -0.83
C PHE A 554 -15.53 -20.61 -1.91
N TYR A 555 -16.38 -20.96 -2.87
CA TYR A 555 -16.04 -21.81 -4.01
C TYR A 555 -16.00 -20.95 -5.26
N PHE A 556 -15.02 -21.19 -6.12
CA PHE A 556 -14.79 -20.40 -7.31
C PHE A 556 -14.70 -21.32 -8.54
N ASP A 557 -15.56 -21.12 -9.53
CA ASP A 557 -15.63 -21.97 -10.73
C ASP A 557 -14.87 -21.34 -11.90
N LYS A 558 -15.24 -20.12 -12.29
CA LYS A 558 -14.67 -19.47 -13.48
C LYS A 558 -14.68 -17.95 -13.38
N LEU A 559 -13.77 -17.34 -14.14
CA LEU A 559 -13.66 -15.91 -14.33
C LEU A 559 -13.69 -15.62 -15.84
N THR A 560 -14.72 -14.93 -16.31
CA THR A 560 -14.85 -14.50 -17.72
C THR A 560 -14.46 -13.04 -17.81
N LEU A 561 -13.57 -12.71 -18.75
CA LEU A 561 -13.12 -11.34 -19.02
C LEU A 561 -13.68 -10.90 -20.36
N THR A 562 -14.37 -9.75 -20.37
CA THR A 562 -14.97 -9.17 -21.57
C THR A 562 -14.44 -7.75 -21.74
N ARG A 563 -14.07 -7.36 -22.97
CA ARG A 563 -13.60 -6.01 -23.20
C ARG A 563 -14.70 -5.01 -22.86
N PHE A 564 -14.35 -4.00 -22.06
CA PHE A 564 -15.23 -2.91 -21.70
C PHE A 564 -14.96 -1.70 -22.60
N GLU A 565 -16.00 -1.24 -23.27
CA GLU A 565 -15.95 0.00 -24.05
C GLU A 565 -16.95 0.99 -23.47
N GLU A 566 -16.45 2.15 -23.06
CA GLU A 566 -17.31 3.20 -22.52
C GLU A 566 -18.11 3.87 -23.65
N SER A 567 -19.42 3.90 -23.51
CA SER A 567 -20.29 4.60 -24.45
C SER A 567 -20.08 6.11 -24.36
N GLN A 568 -19.72 6.72 -25.47
CA GLN A 568 -19.67 8.18 -25.62
C GLN A 568 -21.07 8.75 -25.98
N ALA A 569 -21.92 7.91 -26.53
CA ALA A 569 -23.30 8.28 -26.86
C ALA A 569 -24.17 8.42 -25.60
N ILE A 570 -23.90 7.60 -24.55
CA ILE A 570 -24.56 7.70 -23.25
C ILE A 570 -23.75 8.66 -22.36
N THR A 571 -24.18 9.90 -22.22
CA THR A 571 -23.46 10.90 -21.42
C THR A 571 -23.65 10.72 -19.92
N SER A 572 -24.80 10.16 -19.48
CA SER A 572 -25.02 9.80 -18.08
C SER A 572 -25.99 8.64 -17.93
N CYS A 573 -25.72 7.80 -16.91
CA CYS A 573 -26.58 6.73 -16.43
C CYS A 573 -26.61 6.83 -14.89
N ASN A 574 -27.76 7.11 -14.28
CA ASN A 574 -27.86 7.34 -12.84
C ASN A 574 -29.12 6.72 -12.24
N ILE A 575 -28.99 6.15 -11.05
CA ILE A 575 -30.11 5.79 -10.19
C ILE A 575 -30.56 7.09 -9.50
N THR A 576 -31.62 7.70 -10.00
CA THR A 576 -32.09 9.02 -9.56
C THR A 576 -33.02 8.97 -8.37
N ASN A 577 -33.74 7.84 -8.19
CA ASN A 577 -34.61 7.66 -7.04
C ASN A 577 -34.62 6.21 -6.57
N ILE A 578 -34.66 6.02 -5.25
CA ILE A 578 -34.88 4.73 -4.59
C ILE A 578 -35.95 4.94 -3.51
N ASN A 579 -37.01 4.18 -3.53
CA ASN A 579 -38.07 4.28 -2.57
C ASN A 579 -38.59 2.89 -2.14
N PRO A 580 -38.60 2.55 -0.83
CA PRO A 580 -38.16 3.37 0.31
C PRO A 580 -36.65 3.45 0.46
N LEU A 581 -36.14 4.49 1.16
CA LEU A 581 -34.72 4.66 1.51
C LEU A 581 -34.30 3.88 2.77
N SER A 582 -35.25 3.42 3.55
CA SER A 582 -35.06 2.59 4.75
C SER A 582 -35.93 1.34 4.67
N PRO A 583 -35.67 0.44 3.72
CA PRO A 583 -36.46 -0.76 3.52
C PRO A 583 -36.22 -1.81 4.61
N HIS A 584 -37.20 -2.68 4.79
CA HIS A 584 -37.10 -3.92 5.55
C HIS A 584 -37.05 -5.10 4.59
N VAL A 585 -36.61 -6.26 5.09
CA VAL A 585 -36.72 -7.52 4.34
C VAL A 585 -38.18 -7.74 3.93
N GLY A 586 -38.41 -7.99 2.63
CA GLY A 586 -39.74 -8.18 2.05
C GLY A 586 -40.41 -6.93 1.51
N ASP A 587 -39.88 -5.75 1.76
CA ASP A 587 -40.42 -4.51 1.19
C ASP A 587 -40.17 -4.43 -0.32
N SER A 588 -41.17 -3.98 -1.09
CA SER A 588 -40.98 -3.70 -2.51
C SER A 588 -40.32 -2.34 -2.69
N MET A 589 -39.11 -2.34 -3.22
CA MET A 589 -38.33 -1.14 -3.54
C MET A 589 -38.47 -0.78 -5.02
N LYS A 590 -38.70 0.50 -5.33
CA LYS A 590 -38.65 1.03 -6.70
C LYS A 590 -37.38 1.83 -6.93
N LEU A 591 -36.63 1.47 -7.97
CA LEU A 591 -35.42 2.17 -8.39
C LEU A 591 -35.64 2.80 -9.75
N THR A 592 -35.61 4.13 -9.82
CA THR A 592 -35.77 4.87 -11.09
C THR A 592 -34.40 5.20 -11.65
N VAL A 593 -34.15 4.87 -12.90
CA VAL A 593 -32.92 5.13 -13.63
C VAL A 593 -33.15 6.18 -14.71
N THR A 594 -32.30 7.18 -14.74
CA THR A 594 -32.31 8.23 -15.77
C THR A 594 -31.04 8.10 -16.62
N ILE A 595 -31.22 8.08 -17.93
CA ILE A 595 -30.15 7.98 -18.93
C ILE A 595 -30.24 9.18 -19.86
N LYS A 596 -29.11 9.79 -20.22
CA LYS A 596 -29.03 10.90 -21.18
C LYS A 596 -28.08 10.53 -22.33
N PRO A 597 -28.37 10.97 -23.56
CA PRO A 597 -29.43 11.89 -24.02
C PRO A 597 -30.76 11.23 -24.33
N GLY A 598 -31.09 10.06 -24.09
CA GLY A 598 -32.44 9.52 -24.34
C GLY A 598 -32.47 8.02 -24.58
N VAL A 599 -33.66 7.52 -24.95
CA VAL A 599 -33.93 6.08 -24.93
C VAL A 599 -33.65 5.38 -26.27
N ASP A 600 -33.64 6.11 -27.38
CA ASP A 600 -33.57 5.51 -28.71
C ASP A 600 -32.26 4.81 -29.05
N ILE A 601 -31.18 5.16 -28.32
CA ILE A 601 -29.85 4.56 -28.47
C ILE A 601 -29.60 3.42 -27.49
N ILE A 602 -30.55 3.12 -26.57
CA ILE A 602 -30.35 2.16 -25.50
C ILE A 602 -30.84 0.78 -25.93
N LYS A 603 -29.95 -0.19 -25.97
CA LYS A 603 -30.25 -1.60 -26.22
C LYS A 603 -30.83 -2.27 -24.99
N GLU A 604 -30.19 -2.09 -23.84
CA GLU A 604 -30.61 -2.69 -22.55
C GLU A 604 -30.06 -1.91 -21.37
N VAL A 605 -30.74 -2.05 -20.24
CA VAL A 605 -30.34 -1.53 -18.93
C VAL A 605 -30.40 -2.66 -17.91
N LYS A 606 -29.29 -2.97 -17.27
CA LYS A 606 -29.15 -4.04 -16.26
C LYS A 606 -28.99 -3.45 -14.88
N LEU A 607 -29.78 -3.94 -13.93
CA LEU A 607 -29.63 -3.64 -12.50
C LEU A 607 -28.84 -4.76 -11.84
N TYR A 608 -27.77 -4.39 -11.14
CA TYR A 608 -27.00 -5.29 -10.29
C TYR A 608 -27.20 -4.91 -8.81
N VAL A 609 -27.35 -5.95 -7.98
CA VAL A 609 -27.41 -5.82 -6.52
C VAL A 609 -26.32 -6.70 -5.91
N ASN A 610 -25.40 -6.09 -5.15
CA ASN A 610 -24.21 -6.77 -4.63
C ASN A 610 -23.45 -7.54 -5.74
N ASN A 611 -23.31 -6.90 -6.91
CA ASN A 611 -22.70 -7.43 -8.13
C ASN A 611 -23.47 -8.59 -8.81
N PHE A 612 -24.60 -9.07 -8.28
CA PHE A 612 -25.45 -10.05 -8.95
C PHE A 612 -26.49 -9.36 -9.84
N LEU A 613 -26.68 -9.87 -11.05
CA LEU A 613 -27.74 -9.39 -11.93
C LEU A 613 -29.11 -9.63 -11.26
N ALA A 614 -29.83 -8.55 -11.00
CA ALA A 614 -31.15 -8.59 -10.40
C ALA A 614 -32.26 -8.51 -11.44
N ASP A 615 -32.11 -7.63 -12.47
CA ASP A 615 -33.12 -7.47 -13.49
C ASP A 615 -32.52 -6.80 -14.75
N THR A 616 -33.22 -6.93 -15.90
CA THR A 616 -32.85 -6.34 -17.18
C THR A 616 -34.07 -5.71 -17.84
N MET A 617 -33.94 -4.47 -18.29
CA MET A 617 -34.97 -3.75 -19.02
C MET A 617 -34.47 -3.30 -20.41
N THR A 618 -35.31 -3.46 -21.42
CA THR A 618 -34.98 -3.06 -22.81
C THR A 618 -35.83 -1.86 -23.31
N LYS A 619 -36.77 -1.38 -22.50
CA LYS A 619 -37.65 -0.27 -22.84
C LYS A 619 -37.83 0.66 -21.66
N ALA A 620 -37.87 1.97 -21.92
CA ALA A 620 -38.22 2.96 -20.94
C ALA A 620 -39.75 2.94 -20.60
N PRO A 621 -40.15 3.43 -19.42
CA PRO A 621 -39.32 4.00 -18.37
C PRO A 621 -38.53 2.94 -17.60
N TYR A 622 -37.23 3.21 -17.31
CA TYR A 622 -36.37 2.27 -16.58
C TYR A 622 -36.64 2.39 -15.08
N VAL A 623 -37.64 1.61 -14.62
CA VAL A 623 -38.05 1.56 -13.20
C VAL A 623 -38.02 0.11 -12.73
N PHE A 624 -36.97 -0.25 -12.00
CA PHE A 624 -36.78 -1.59 -11.46
C PHE A 624 -37.56 -1.77 -10.16
N ASN A 625 -38.12 -2.95 -9.96
CA ASN A 625 -38.71 -3.37 -8.70
C ASN A 625 -37.79 -4.41 -8.06
N TYR A 626 -37.35 -4.17 -6.83
CA TYR A 626 -36.48 -5.05 -6.09
C TYR A 626 -37.06 -5.37 -4.71
N VAL A 627 -37.04 -6.64 -4.32
CA VAL A 627 -37.49 -7.07 -2.98
C VAL A 627 -36.29 -7.69 -2.26
N PRO A 628 -35.74 -7.04 -1.23
CA PRO A 628 -34.64 -7.59 -0.48
C PRO A 628 -35.09 -8.79 0.34
N THR A 629 -34.30 -9.87 0.30
CA THR A 629 -34.54 -11.12 1.02
C THR A 629 -33.64 -11.32 2.24
N VAL A 630 -32.66 -10.44 2.44
CA VAL A 630 -31.70 -10.46 3.55
C VAL A 630 -31.51 -9.05 4.10
N THR A 631 -31.11 -8.96 5.37
CA THR A 631 -30.71 -7.69 6.01
C THR A 631 -29.32 -7.25 5.59
N GLY A 632 -28.95 -6.01 5.90
CA GLY A 632 -27.60 -5.49 5.69
C GLY A 632 -27.47 -4.57 4.50
N ALA A 633 -26.25 -4.35 4.03
CA ALA A 633 -25.95 -3.44 2.94
C ALA A 633 -26.29 -4.05 1.58
N HIS A 634 -27.10 -3.33 0.81
CA HIS A 634 -27.39 -3.62 -0.59
C HIS A 634 -26.77 -2.54 -1.46
N ILE A 635 -25.89 -2.93 -2.36
CA ILE A 635 -25.15 -2.05 -3.27
C ILE A 635 -25.78 -2.17 -4.65
N PHE A 636 -26.37 -1.08 -5.12
CA PHE A 636 -27.04 -1.02 -6.43
C PHE A 636 -26.13 -0.35 -7.45
N THR A 637 -25.95 -1.01 -8.59
CA THR A 637 -25.24 -0.48 -9.77
C THR A 637 -26.09 -0.76 -11.01
N VAL A 638 -26.12 0.19 -11.93
CA VAL A 638 -26.83 0.03 -13.22
C VAL A 638 -25.84 0.16 -14.36
N ILE A 639 -25.98 -0.70 -15.35
CA ILE A 639 -25.21 -0.65 -16.59
C ILE A 639 -26.18 -0.46 -17.75
N ALA A 640 -26.06 0.65 -18.46
CA ALA A 640 -26.76 0.91 -19.71
C ALA A 640 -25.86 0.53 -20.89
N THR A 641 -26.36 -0.26 -21.80
CA THR A 641 -25.68 -0.68 -23.03
C THR A 641 -26.34 -0.02 -24.22
N ASP A 642 -25.58 0.63 -25.10
CA ASP A 642 -26.09 1.23 -26.32
C ASP A 642 -26.24 0.20 -27.46
N ASN A 643 -26.77 0.65 -28.60
CA ASN A 643 -26.99 -0.21 -29.76
C ASN A 643 -25.70 -0.70 -30.42
N GLU A 644 -24.55 -0.08 -30.13
CA GLU A 644 -23.22 -0.53 -30.58
C GLU A 644 -22.59 -1.54 -29.59
N GLY A 645 -23.22 -1.79 -28.44
CA GLY A 645 -22.71 -2.68 -27.39
C GLY A 645 -21.82 -1.98 -26.36
N LYS A 646 -21.58 -0.68 -26.50
CA LYS A 646 -20.79 0.11 -25.54
C LYS A 646 -21.61 0.42 -24.29
N GLN A 647 -20.95 0.58 -23.16
CA GLN A 647 -21.59 0.59 -21.85
C GLN A 647 -21.33 1.89 -21.09
N LYS A 648 -22.32 2.30 -20.27
CA LYS A 648 -22.17 3.35 -19.27
C LYS A 648 -22.60 2.81 -17.91
N VAL A 649 -21.71 2.88 -16.95
CA VAL A 649 -21.95 2.41 -15.58
C VAL A 649 -22.38 3.56 -14.69
N SER A 650 -23.39 3.34 -13.84
CA SER A 650 -23.85 4.33 -12.87
C SER A 650 -22.89 4.43 -11.67
N SER A 651 -22.99 5.53 -10.94
CA SER A 651 -22.45 5.58 -9.58
C SER A 651 -23.16 4.57 -8.67
N ILE A 652 -22.45 4.07 -7.67
CA ILE A 652 -22.93 3.11 -6.68
C ILE A 652 -23.97 3.80 -5.75
N ARG A 653 -25.08 3.10 -5.46
CA ARG A 653 -26.05 3.51 -4.43
C ARG A 653 -26.12 2.42 -3.36
N LYS A 654 -25.78 2.77 -2.12
CA LYS A 654 -25.80 1.86 -0.96
C LYS A 654 -27.05 2.14 -0.10
N ILE A 655 -27.84 1.09 0.17
CA ILE A 655 -29.02 1.13 1.04
C ILE A 655 -28.85 0.04 2.10
N THR A 656 -29.16 0.35 3.35
CA THR A 656 -29.17 -0.65 4.42
C THR A 656 -30.60 -1.18 4.62
N VAL A 657 -30.76 -2.48 4.42
CA VAL A 657 -32.02 -3.20 4.63
C VAL A 657 -32.10 -3.63 6.09
N LYS A 658 -33.19 -3.32 6.75
CA LYS A 658 -33.45 -3.67 8.15
C LYS A 658 -34.19 -5.00 8.26
N GLU A 659 -34.20 -5.59 9.44
CA GLU A 659 -35.05 -6.74 9.73
C GLU A 659 -36.52 -6.40 9.48
N SER A 660 -37.28 -7.38 9.02
CA SER A 660 -38.72 -7.21 8.87
C SER A 660 -39.35 -6.91 10.23
N THR A 661 -39.99 -5.75 10.34
CA THR A 661 -40.78 -5.40 11.53
C THR A 661 -42.17 -6.00 11.48
N GLY A 662 -42.50 -6.67 10.38
CA GLY A 662 -43.79 -7.33 10.14
C GLY A 662 -43.83 -8.72 10.78
N ILE A 663 -44.84 -8.98 11.52
CA ILE A 663 -45.28 -10.34 11.83
C ILE A 663 -45.47 -11.05 10.47
N GLN A 664 -44.68 -12.13 10.21
CA GLN A 664 -44.99 -12.99 9.07
C GLN A 664 -46.47 -13.38 9.22
N THR A 665 -47.26 -13.14 8.17
CA THR A 665 -48.63 -13.62 8.11
C THR A 665 -48.56 -15.14 8.28
N VAL A 666 -48.86 -15.60 9.48
CA VAL A 666 -49.09 -17.00 9.70
C VAL A 666 -50.31 -17.31 8.83
N SER A 667 -50.15 -18.19 7.82
CA SER A 667 -51.29 -18.71 7.06
C SER A 667 -52.18 -19.45 8.04
N VAL A 668 -53.22 -18.77 8.48
CA VAL A 668 -54.20 -19.35 9.41
C VAL A 668 -55.01 -20.32 8.61
N ASN A 669 -55.01 -21.57 9.01
CA ASN A 669 -55.98 -22.57 8.53
C ASN A 669 -57.39 -21.96 8.69
N PRO A 670 -58.19 -21.84 7.61
CA PRO A 670 -59.50 -21.17 7.66
C PRO A 670 -60.46 -21.74 8.69
N ASP A 671 -60.24 -22.96 9.18
CA ASP A 671 -61.09 -23.65 10.14
C ASP A 671 -60.78 -23.39 11.61
N ALA A 672 -59.85 -22.47 11.92
CA ALA A 672 -59.40 -22.20 13.31
C ALA A 672 -59.76 -20.78 13.77
N THR A 673 -60.98 -20.36 13.64
CA THR A 673 -61.47 -19.00 13.86
C THR A 673 -61.40 -18.49 15.30
N ASN A 674 -61.04 -19.31 16.30
CA ASN A 674 -61.08 -18.92 17.72
C ASN A 674 -59.74 -19.02 18.47
N ASN A 675 -58.61 -19.29 17.80
CA ASN A 675 -57.32 -19.46 18.43
C ASN A 675 -56.62 -18.11 18.69
N VAL A 676 -56.01 -17.98 19.86
CA VAL A 676 -55.19 -16.85 20.27
C VAL A 676 -53.73 -17.28 20.33
N TYR A 677 -52.87 -16.54 19.65
CA TYR A 677 -51.43 -16.80 19.59
C TYR A 677 -50.66 -15.65 20.23
N ASN A 678 -49.50 -15.90 20.83
CA ASN A 678 -48.56 -14.87 21.23
C ASN A 678 -47.79 -14.30 19.99
N LEU A 679 -46.96 -13.31 20.20
CA LEU A 679 -46.16 -12.68 19.15
C LEU A 679 -45.12 -13.63 18.51
N TYR A 680 -44.84 -14.77 19.10
CA TYR A 680 -43.93 -15.81 18.57
C TYR A 680 -44.69 -16.91 17.77
N GLY A 681 -46.01 -16.72 17.56
CA GLY A 681 -46.83 -17.70 16.81
C GLY A 681 -47.21 -18.92 17.62
N VAL A 682 -46.99 -18.94 18.91
CA VAL A 682 -47.40 -20.02 19.80
C VAL A 682 -48.86 -19.83 20.24
N LYS A 683 -49.70 -20.86 20.05
CA LYS A 683 -51.07 -20.84 20.55
C LYS A 683 -51.08 -20.79 22.08
N VAL A 684 -51.67 -19.73 22.64
CA VAL A 684 -51.74 -19.49 24.10
C VAL A 684 -53.15 -19.57 24.65
N GLY A 685 -54.15 -19.73 23.79
CA GLY A 685 -55.54 -19.88 24.22
C GLY A 685 -56.52 -19.82 23.06
N THR A 686 -57.78 -19.61 23.40
CA THR A 686 -58.87 -19.38 22.48
C THR A 686 -59.64 -18.10 22.89
N MET A 687 -60.43 -17.56 21.98
CA MET A 687 -61.26 -16.37 22.27
C MET A 687 -62.29 -16.60 23.39
N ASP A 688 -62.73 -17.86 23.58
CA ASP A 688 -63.61 -18.22 24.68
C ASP A 688 -62.96 -18.02 26.05
N GLY A 689 -61.60 -18.22 26.11
CA GLY A 689 -60.77 -17.93 27.30
C GLY A 689 -60.22 -16.53 27.38
N TRP A 690 -60.59 -15.60 26.45
CA TRP A 690 -60.01 -14.28 26.32
C TRP A 690 -60.02 -13.47 27.65
N GLN A 691 -61.14 -13.54 28.39
CA GLN A 691 -61.31 -12.78 29.64
C GLN A 691 -60.30 -13.19 30.74
N SER A 692 -59.84 -14.43 30.73
CA SER A 692 -58.87 -14.93 31.73
C SER A 692 -57.41 -14.80 31.33
N MET A 693 -57.12 -14.37 30.11
CA MET A 693 -55.75 -14.19 29.64
C MET A 693 -55.09 -12.97 30.27
N PRO A 694 -53.73 -12.98 30.48
CA PRO A 694 -53.01 -11.81 30.92
C PRO A 694 -53.14 -10.61 29.97
N ARG A 695 -52.99 -9.40 30.51
CA ARG A 695 -52.88 -8.22 29.64
C ARG A 695 -51.66 -8.33 28.74
N GLY A 696 -51.78 -8.10 27.45
CA GLY A 696 -50.70 -8.23 26.49
C GLY A 696 -51.17 -8.07 25.04
N ILE A 697 -50.21 -8.28 24.14
CA ILE A 697 -50.48 -8.23 22.70
C ILE A 697 -50.52 -9.66 22.15
N TYR A 698 -51.58 -9.97 21.42
CA TYR A 698 -51.88 -11.27 20.88
C TYR A 698 -52.23 -11.23 19.40
N ILE A 699 -52.20 -12.36 18.73
CA ILE A 699 -52.66 -12.50 17.35
C ILE A 699 -53.93 -13.37 17.35
N VAL A 700 -54.98 -12.81 16.82
CA VAL A 700 -56.29 -13.49 16.64
C VAL A 700 -56.72 -13.29 15.19
N ASN A 701 -57.03 -14.39 14.52
CA ASN A 701 -57.42 -14.38 13.09
C ASN A 701 -56.46 -13.60 12.20
N GLY A 702 -55.13 -13.73 12.44
CA GLY A 702 -54.08 -13.02 11.71
C GLY A 702 -53.97 -11.55 12.01
N ARG A 703 -54.72 -10.99 12.99
CA ARG A 703 -54.69 -9.60 13.40
C ARG A 703 -54.11 -9.44 14.81
N LYS A 704 -53.31 -8.38 14.98
CA LYS A 704 -52.83 -7.99 16.29
C LYS A 704 -53.93 -7.39 17.14
N VAL A 705 -54.16 -7.92 18.32
CA VAL A 705 -55.17 -7.42 19.29
C VAL A 705 -54.49 -7.21 20.63
N THR A 706 -54.93 -6.21 21.35
CA THR A 706 -54.43 -5.87 22.70
C THR A 706 -55.54 -6.23 23.70
N LYS A 707 -55.09 -6.93 24.76
CA LYS A 707 -55.97 -7.17 25.92
C LYS A 707 -55.61 -6.24 27.08
#